data_488e5665db0a931937d2bfef0a6ee1f8
#
_entry.id   488e5665db0a931937d2bfef0a6ee1f8
#
_cell.length_a   1.000
_cell.length_b   1.000
_cell.length_c   1.000
_cell.angle_alpha   90.00
_cell.angle_beta   90.00
_cell.angle_gamma   90.00
#
_symmetry.space_group_name_H-M   'P 1'
#
loop_
_entity.id
_entity.type
_entity.pdbx_description
1 polymer ?
#
loop_
_entity_poly.entity_id
_entity_poly.type
_entity_poly.pdbx_seq_one_letter_code
_entity_poly.pdbx_strand_id
1 'polypeptide(L)'
;MTEKLLVPDIGDFENVEVIELLVKEGQDIKKNDPVVTIESDKSSVEIPSIFSGKVESVNVKVGDKVSKGDLLINISSNQSLSQKESVPKETENLIQEAESTLRKHQDQNIPQKIIETEKPKIIQVVKEGDIDPLETSEWLESLSAVIEKDGNQRAHYLIKELINKAYMEGANIPYTQNTPYINTIPVNEEKKSNGDQNIERRIRSLIRWNAAAMVVRANKKFPELGGHIGTFASAATLYDVGMNHFWRAKNNKFGGDLIYFQGHSAPGMYARAYLEGRLNEKQLDSFRQEVNPGGLSSYPHPWLMPNFWQFPTVSMGLGPMLAIYQARFMKYLINRGLIKDEGRKVWAFLGDGEMDEPESLGAIGLAAREKLDNLIFVVNCNLQRLDGPVRGNGKIIQELEGIFRGAGWNVIKVIWGSYWDPLLANDKTGHLVKTMNETVDGEYQAMKARDGAYVREKFFGKYLETKELVSSLSDKDIWRLNRGGHDPHKVFAAYDKASKNVGSPTVVIAKTIKGYGMGKSGESVNTTHQTKKLDIDDLMYYRDRFDVPLTDQQVKNIEYYKPDQNSPEIKYINERRIQLGGFIPERTTYAKPVKAPPKDIFDNMKVSTGEKEMSTTMALVRMLTNLLRDKNVAPRLVPIIPDEARTFGMEGFFQKIGIYAHEGQKYEPEDSAQLSSYKEEKSGQVLEEGINEAGAMSSWIAAGTSYTNLSLIHISEPTRPLG
;
A
#
# COMPACT_ATOMS: atom_id res chain seq x y z
N MET A 1 -11.86 -33.01 43.56
CA MET A 1 -11.39 -31.93 44.46
C MET A 1 -12.22 -30.70 44.18
N THR A 2 -12.58 -30.00 45.26
CA THR A 2 -13.33 -28.73 45.08
C THR A 2 -12.33 -27.60 44.94
N GLU A 3 -12.36 -26.94 43.79
CA GLU A 3 -11.53 -25.77 43.47
C GLU A 3 -12.34 -24.51 43.76
N LYS A 4 -11.66 -23.47 44.29
CA LYS A 4 -12.28 -22.20 44.64
C LYS A 4 -11.94 -21.15 43.57
N LEU A 5 -12.93 -20.58 42.91
CA LEU A 5 -12.72 -19.42 42.07
C LEU A 5 -12.88 -18.15 42.91
N LEU A 6 -11.81 -17.40 43.03
CA LEU A 6 -11.75 -16.14 43.78
C LEU A 6 -11.76 -14.96 42.78
N VAL A 7 -12.16 -13.77 43.28
CA VAL A 7 -12.00 -12.52 42.49
C VAL A 7 -10.51 -12.29 42.27
N PRO A 8 -10.06 -12.21 40.99
CA PRO A 8 -8.67 -11.95 40.67
C PRO A 8 -8.27 -10.50 40.99
N ASP A 9 -7.04 -10.13 40.65
CA ASP A 9 -6.61 -8.75 40.77
C ASP A 9 -7.39 -7.88 39.79
N ILE A 10 -8.15 -6.93 40.28
CA ILE A 10 -9.01 -6.00 39.55
C ILE A 10 -8.42 -4.59 39.50
N GLY A 11 -7.10 -4.47 39.75
CA GLY A 11 -6.38 -3.20 39.77
C GLY A 11 -6.69 -2.35 41.00
N ASP A 12 -6.77 -1.05 40.87
CA ASP A 12 -6.97 -0.09 41.98
C ASP A 12 -8.43 -0.03 42.51
N PHE A 13 -9.28 -1.00 42.12
CA PHE A 13 -10.70 -0.99 42.49
C PHE A 13 -10.96 -1.93 43.68
N GLU A 14 -11.63 -1.40 44.68
CA GLU A 14 -12.16 -2.16 45.84
C GLU A 14 -13.69 -2.04 45.89
N ASN A 15 -14.37 -3.02 46.44
CA ASN A 15 -15.81 -3.04 46.60
C ASN A 15 -16.62 -2.86 45.30
N VAL A 16 -16.21 -3.58 44.23
CA VAL A 16 -16.91 -3.56 42.95
C VAL A 16 -18.19 -4.35 42.97
N GLU A 17 -19.24 -3.88 42.31
CA GLU A 17 -20.57 -4.50 42.34
C GLU A 17 -20.69 -5.64 41.33
N VAL A 18 -21.26 -6.78 41.78
CA VAL A 18 -21.67 -7.87 40.90
C VAL A 18 -22.94 -7.46 40.14
N ILE A 19 -22.85 -7.27 38.85
CA ILE A 19 -23.98 -6.82 38.01
C ILE A 19 -24.68 -7.98 37.31
N GLU A 20 -24.00 -9.08 37.08
CA GLU A 20 -24.59 -10.25 36.41
C GLU A 20 -23.92 -11.57 36.86
N LEU A 21 -24.74 -12.59 37.06
CA LEU A 21 -24.33 -13.97 37.31
C LEU A 21 -24.57 -14.81 36.06
N LEU A 22 -23.51 -15.37 35.48
CA LEU A 22 -23.53 -16.07 34.20
C LEU A 22 -23.57 -17.59 34.32
N VAL A 23 -23.47 -18.09 35.58
CA VAL A 23 -23.49 -19.52 35.89
C VAL A 23 -24.50 -19.83 36.99
N LYS A 24 -24.93 -21.09 37.08
CA LYS A 24 -25.86 -21.60 38.08
C LYS A 24 -25.27 -22.85 38.76
N GLU A 25 -25.69 -23.11 40.01
CA GLU A 25 -25.34 -24.35 40.67
C GLU A 25 -25.77 -25.58 39.86
N GLY A 26 -24.88 -26.55 39.76
CA GLY A 26 -25.06 -27.75 38.97
C GLY A 26 -24.70 -27.63 37.49
N GLN A 27 -24.29 -26.48 37.01
CA GLN A 27 -23.88 -26.25 35.61
C GLN A 27 -22.44 -26.74 35.39
N ASP A 28 -22.20 -27.39 34.23
CA ASP A 28 -20.86 -27.71 33.78
C ASP A 28 -20.25 -26.52 33.07
N ILE A 29 -19.03 -26.12 33.49
CA ILE A 29 -18.29 -25.02 32.92
C ILE A 29 -16.89 -25.47 32.49
N LYS A 30 -16.34 -24.78 31.49
CA LYS A 30 -14.97 -24.99 31.00
C LYS A 30 -14.07 -23.84 31.44
N LYS A 31 -12.77 -24.09 31.44
CA LYS A 31 -11.79 -23.01 31.60
C LYS A 31 -12.04 -21.91 30.57
N ASN A 32 -12.03 -20.68 31.05
CA ASN A 32 -12.34 -19.43 30.30
C ASN A 32 -13.83 -19.18 30.03
N ASP A 33 -14.77 -20.01 30.52
CA ASP A 33 -16.18 -19.63 30.46
C ASP A 33 -16.44 -18.48 31.45
N PRO A 34 -17.22 -17.45 31.06
CA PRO A 34 -17.51 -16.32 31.93
C PRO A 34 -18.44 -16.75 33.08
N VAL A 35 -18.11 -16.33 34.31
CA VAL A 35 -18.79 -16.73 35.52
C VAL A 35 -19.65 -15.62 36.13
N VAL A 36 -19.07 -14.43 36.26
CA VAL A 36 -19.72 -13.27 36.84
C VAL A 36 -19.24 -12.00 36.17
N THR A 37 -20.12 -11.02 36.02
CA THR A 37 -19.77 -9.68 35.55
C THR A 37 -19.76 -8.73 36.76
N ILE A 38 -18.63 -8.06 36.98
CA ILE A 38 -18.46 -7.02 37.99
C ILE A 38 -18.34 -5.65 37.34
N GLU A 39 -18.77 -4.61 38.03
CA GLU A 39 -18.72 -3.24 37.53
C GLU A 39 -18.15 -2.29 38.59
N SER A 40 -17.16 -1.51 38.17
CA SER A 40 -16.66 -0.35 38.91
C SER A 40 -17.30 0.94 38.37
N ASP A 41 -17.00 2.09 38.97
CA ASP A 41 -17.47 3.39 38.50
C ASP A 41 -17.03 3.74 37.07
N LYS A 42 -15.99 3.06 36.57
CA LYS A 42 -15.36 3.34 35.27
C LYS A 42 -15.40 2.19 34.27
N SER A 43 -15.57 0.94 34.72
CA SER A 43 -15.50 -0.23 33.83
C SER A 43 -16.36 -1.40 34.28
N SER A 44 -16.74 -2.24 33.30
CA SER A 44 -17.46 -3.51 33.52
C SER A 44 -16.63 -4.65 32.98
N VAL A 45 -16.36 -5.68 33.80
CA VAL A 45 -15.45 -6.79 33.49
C VAL A 45 -16.11 -8.13 33.81
N GLU A 46 -15.98 -9.09 32.87
CA GLU A 46 -16.41 -10.49 33.10
C GLU A 46 -15.25 -11.29 33.69
N ILE A 47 -15.48 -11.99 34.82
CA ILE A 47 -14.51 -12.89 35.43
C ILE A 47 -14.69 -14.27 34.83
N PRO A 48 -13.67 -14.83 34.14
CA PRO A 48 -13.71 -16.16 33.56
C PRO A 48 -13.32 -17.22 34.58
N SER A 49 -13.80 -18.44 34.40
CA SER A 49 -13.35 -19.60 35.17
C SER A 49 -11.93 -20.01 34.81
N ILE A 50 -11.07 -20.18 35.80
CA ILE A 50 -9.72 -20.76 35.63
C ILE A 50 -9.71 -22.29 35.66
N PHE A 51 -10.85 -22.90 35.99
CA PHE A 51 -11.03 -24.34 36.11
C PHE A 51 -12.13 -24.87 35.19
N SER A 52 -12.07 -26.14 34.84
CA SER A 52 -13.17 -26.87 34.18
C SER A 52 -13.78 -27.84 35.16
N GLY A 53 -15.10 -27.88 35.24
CA GLY A 53 -15.82 -28.78 36.16
C GLY A 53 -17.27 -28.39 36.38
N LYS A 54 -17.91 -28.98 37.38
CA LYS A 54 -19.30 -28.68 37.73
C LYS A 54 -19.35 -27.66 38.86
N VAL A 55 -20.16 -26.62 38.71
CA VAL A 55 -20.39 -25.64 39.78
C VAL A 55 -21.09 -26.28 40.96
N GLU A 56 -20.44 -26.33 42.10
CA GLU A 56 -21.00 -26.90 43.35
C GLU A 56 -21.83 -25.88 44.11
N SER A 57 -21.35 -24.65 44.21
CA SER A 57 -22.07 -23.54 44.85
C SER A 57 -21.69 -22.20 44.27
N VAL A 58 -22.64 -21.27 44.26
CA VAL A 58 -22.44 -19.87 43.92
C VAL A 58 -22.52 -19.04 45.18
N ASN A 59 -21.45 -18.29 45.50
CA ASN A 59 -21.28 -17.60 46.79
C ASN A 59 -21.58 -16.12 46.74
N VAL A 60 -21.93 -15.57 45.56
CA VAL A 60 -22.25 -14.16 45.33
C VAL A 60 -23.60 -13.99 44.61
N LYS A 61 -24.23 -12.86 44.78
CA LYS A 61 -25.51 -12.47 44.13
C LYS A 61 -25.34 -11.16 43.43
N VAL A 62 -26.22 -10.90 42.47
CA VAL A 62 -26.29 -9.59 41.79
C VAL A 62 -26.61 -8.51 42.84
N GLY A 63 -25.79 -7.46 42.85
CA GLY A 63 -25.82 -6.38 43.83
C GLY A 63 -24.80 -6.53 44.97
N ASP A 64 -24.13 -7.69 45.10
CA ASP A 64 -23.09 -7.86 46.13
C ASP A 64 -21.84 -7.05 45.73
N LYS A 65 -21.12 -6.52 46.72
CA LYS A 65 -19.83 -5.86 46.56
C LYS A 65 -18.71 -6.84 46.85
N VAL A 66 -17.80 -6.98 45.88
CA VAL A 66 -16.67 -7.90 45.99
C VAL A 66 -15.34 -7.18 45.80
N SER A 67 -14.30 -7.69 46.43
CA SER A 67 -12.92 -7.20 46.34
C SER A 67 -11.98 -8.36 45.99
N LYS A 68 -10.74 -8.06 45.59
CA LYS A 68 -9.72 -9.08 45.31
C LYS A 68 -9.64 -10.14 46.40
N GLY A 69 -9.75 -11.41 45.99
CA GLY A 69 -9.65 -12.57 46.87
C GLY A 69 -10.99 -13.06 47.46
N ASP A 70 -12.12 -12.36 47.20
CA ASP A 70 -13.43 -12.84 47.60
C ASP A 70 -13.86 -14.07 46.81
N LEU A 71 -14.57 -15.01 47.47
CA LEU A 71 -14.99 -16.26 46.87
C LEU A 71 -16.24 -16.09 46.02
N LEU A 72 -16.12 -16.40 44.70
CA LEU A 72 -17.21 -16.35 43.74
C LEU A 72 -18.00 -17.63 43.66
N ILE A 73 -17.34 -18.75 43.35
CA ILE A 73 -17.94 -20.08 43.16
C ILE A 73 -17.01 -21.21 43.63
N ASN A 74 -17.59 -22.34 43.95
CA ASN A 74 -16.87 -23.60 44.14
C ASN A 74 -17.13 -24.53 42.96
N ILE A 75 -16.08 -25.18 42.44
CA ILE A 75 -16.13 -26.04 41.26
C ILE A 75 -15.56 -27.42 41.60
N SER A 76 -16.29 -28.50 41.31
CA SER A 76 -15.73 -29.85 41.41
C SER A 76 -14.98 -30.20 40.11
N SER A 77 -13.65 -30.36 40.20
CA SER A 77 -12.82 -30.69 39.05
C SER A 77 -12.57 -32.21 38.96
N ASN A 78 -12.84 -32.76 37.76
CA ASN A 78 -12.44 -34.13 37.36
C ASN A 78 -11.13 -34.09 36.59
N GLN A 79 -9.99 -33.75 37.24
CA GLN A 79 -8.69 -33.88 36.57
C GLN A 79 -7.74 -34.81 37.31
N SER A 80 -7.38 -35.89 36.58
CA SER A 80 -6.16 -36.67 36.77
C SER A 80 -4.96 -35.85 36.22
N LEU A 81 -3.88 -35.83 37.00
CA LEU A 81 -2.58 -35.24 36.71
C LEU A 81 -2.05 -35.61 35.31
N SER A 82 -1.74 -34.67 34.43
CA SER A 82 -0.85 -34.90 33.32
C SER A 82 0.30 -33.90 33.33
N GLN A 83 1.42 -34.45 33.63
CA GLN A 83 2.80 -34.32 33.15
C GLN A 83 3.28 -32.96 32.55
N LYS A 84 4.37 -32.52 33.20
CA LYS A 84 5.35 -31.57 32.65
C LYS A 84 5.92 -32.10 31.33
N GLU A 85 5.79 -31.38 30.25
CA GLU A 85 6.53 -31.64 29.03
C GLU A 85 7.97 -31.09 29.14
N SER A 86 8.91 -32.02 28.96
CA SER A 86 10.34 -31.78 28.85
C SER A 86 10.70 -31.37 27.42
N VAL A 87 11.59 -30.41 27.30
CA VAL A 87 12.19 -29.92 26.03
C VAL A 87 12.98 -31.07 25.36
N PRO A 88 12.87 -31.28 24.03
CA PRO A 88 13.61 -32.35 23.34
C PRO A 88 15.10 -32.04 23.21
N LYS A 89 15.93 -33.08 23.50
CA LYS A 89 17.40 -33.10 23.45
C LYS A 89 18.05 -33.03 22.07
N GLU A 90 17.34 -32.65 21.02
CA GLU A 90 17.89 -32.61 19.64
C GLU A 90 18.68 -31.35 19.27
N THR A 91 18.60 -30.29 20.08
CA THR A 91 19.27 -29.02 19.78
C THR A 91 20.75 -28.97 20.20
N GLU A 92 21.17 -29.82 21.16
CA GLU A 92 22.57 -29.84 21.59
C GLU A 92 23.50 -30.62 20.67
N ASN A 93 23.00 -31.55 19.86
CA ASN A 93 23.82 -32.34 18.95
C ASN A 93 24.18 -31.57 17.64
N LEU A 94 23.36 -30.60 17.25
CA LEU A 94 23.62 -29.79 16.01
C LEU A 94 24.71 -28.74 16.23
N ILE A 95 24.94 -28.28 17.45
CA ILE A 95 26.01 -27.31 17.76
C ILE A 95 27.37 -27.98 17.81
N GLN A 96 27.47 -29.22 18.30
CA GLN A 96 28.72 -29.96 18.33
C GLN A 96 29.19 -30.48 16.96
N GLU A 97 28.28 -30.78 16.03
CA GLU A 97 28.64 -31.14 14.65
C GLU A 97 29.15 -29.95 13.83
N ALA A 98 28.61 -28.73 14.06
CA ALA A 98 29.07 -27.53 13.39
C ALA A 98 30.49 -27.10 13.81
N GLU A 99 30.85 -27.28 15.09
CA GLU A 99 32.21 -26.97 15.58
C GLU A 99 33.27 -27.95 15.12
N SER A 100 32.91 -29.22 14.89
CA SER A 100 33.84 -30.24 14.41
C SER A 100 34.15 -30.12 12.93
N THR A 101 33.27 -29.53 12.13
CA THR A 101 33.45 -29.32 10.70
C THR A 101 34.33 -28.11 10.38
N LEU A 102 34.33 -27.12 11.28
CA LEU A 102 35.18 -25.91 11.13
C LEU A 102 36.67 -26.14 11.44
N ARG A 103 37.01 -27.22 12.16
CA ARG A 103 38.42 -27.57 12.50
C ARG A 103 39.12 -28.45 11.48
N LYS A 104 38.47 -28.96 10.43
CA LYS A 104 39.02 -29.89 9.44
C LYS A 104 39.47 -29.26 8.12
N HIS A 105 39.40 -27.97 7.94
CA HIS A 105 39.79 -27.27 6.72
C HIS A 105 41.01 -26.34 6.81
N GLN A 106 41.86 -26.53 7.84
CA GLN A 106 43.10 -25.76 7.93
C GLN A 106 44.31 -26.67 7.71
N ASP A 107 44.43 -27.35 6.63
CA ASP A 107 45.72 -27.86 6.13
C ASP A 107 45.54 -28.56 4.78
N GLN A 108 45.67 -27.85 3.68
CA GLN A 108 46.12 -28.39 2.40
C GLN A 108 46.74 -27.30 1.54
N ASN A 109 48.07 -27.37 1.43
CA ASN A 109 48.91 -26.67 0.47
C ASN A 109 48.57 -27.11 -0.97
N ILE A 110 48.28 -26.16 -1.85
CA ILE A 110 48.22 -26.36 -3.30
C ILE A 110 49.29 -25.45 -3.97
N PRO A 111 50.13 -25.97 -4.86
CA PRO A 111 51.24 -25.23 -5.45
C PRO A 111 50.77 -24.21 -6.50
N GLN A 112 51.34 -23.02 -6.42
CA GLN A 112 51.21 -21.96 -7.42
C GLN A 112 51.80 -22.39 -8.77
N LYS A 113 50.97 -22.31 -9.82
CA LYS A 113 51.44 -22.26 -11.20
C LYS A 113 51.04 -20.88 -11.76
N ILE A 114 52.06 -20.05 -11.91
CA ILE A 114 51.94 -18.69 -12.44
C ILE A 114 51.62 -18.80 -13.94
N ILE A 115 50.49 -18.26 -14.36
CA ILE A 115 50.25 -17.88 -15.75
C ILE A 115 50.13 -16.34 -15.73
N GLU A 116 51.19 -15.71 -16.26
CA GLU A 116 51.17 -14.26 -16.54
C GLU A 116 50.17 -14.00 -17.68
N THR A 117 49.04 -13.42 -17.33
CA THR A 117 48.19 -12.70 -18.28
C THR A 117 48.31 -11.22 -18.01
N GLU A 118 48.63 -10.45 -19.05
CA GLU A 118 48.76 -9.01 -18.99
C GLU A 118 47.51 -8.38 -18.33
N LYS A 119 47.75 -7.64 -17.26
CA LYS A 119 46.70 -6.86 -16.58
C LYS A 119 46.21 -5.76 -17.52
N PRO A 120 44.89 -5.57 -17.71
CA PRO A 120 44.42 -4.43 -18.43
C PRO A 120 44.81 -3.17 -17.65
N LYS A 121 45.35 -2.18 -18.34
CA LYS A 121 45.68 -0.88 -17.77
C LYS A 121 44.39 -0.22 -17.20
N ILE A 122 44.26 -0.19 -15.89
CA ILE A 122 43.20 0.52 -15.19
C ILE A 122 43.49 2.01 -15.39
N ILE A 123 42.62 2.70 -16.11
CA ILE A 123 42.62 4.17 -16.15
C ILE A 123 42.09 4.61 -14.80
N GLN A 124 43.01 5.06 -13.92
CA GLN A 124 42.63 5.64 -12.63
C GLN A 124 41.84 6.94 -12.87
N VAL A 125 40.55 6.87 -12.69
CA VAL A 125 39.71 8.09 -12.57
C VAL A 125 39.87 8.58 -11.12
N VAL A 126 40.75 9.54 -10.90
CA VAL A 126 40.92 10.20 -9.58
C VAL A 126 39.63 10.93 -9.29
N LYS A 127 38.84 10.45 -8.33
CA LYS A 127 37.68 11.19 -7.80
C LYS A 127 38.19 12.28 -6.88
N GLU A 128 37.70 13.49 -7.09
CA GLU A 128 38.01 14.64 -6.23
C GLU A 128 37.71 14.30 -4.74
N GLY A 129 38.72 14.34 -3.86
CA GLY A 129 38.58 13.96 -2.46
C GLY A 129 38.98 12.52 -2.10
N ASP A 130 39.37 11.69 -3.05
CA ASP A 130 39.86 10.32 -2.81
C ASP A 130 41.39 10.40 -2.53
N ILE A 131 41.78 10.05 -1.30
CA ILE A 131 43.17 10.10 -0.85
C ILE A 131 43.97 8.88 -1.24
N ASP A 132 43.32 7.76 -1.53
CA ASP A 132 43.93 6.53 -2.02
C ASP A 132 43.03 5.81 -3.05
N PRO A 133 43.13 6.21 -4.33
CA PRO A 133 42.29 5.62 -5.40
C PRO A 133 42.56 4.12 -5.62
N LEU A 134 43.76 3.61 -5.26
CA LEU A 134 44.08 2.20 -5.40
C LEU A 134 43.35 1.39 -4.34
N GLU A 135 43.42 1.77 -3.07
CA GLU A 135 42.66 1.12 -2.00
C GLU A 135 41.14 1.15 -2.29
N THR A 136 40.62 2.29 -2.74
CA THR A 136 39.21 2.42 -3.14
C THR A 136 38.83 1.43 -4.23
N SER A 137 39.70 1.23 -5.26
CA SER A 137 39.47 0.25 -6.32
C SER A 137 39.45 -1.18 -5.78
N GLU A 138 40.37 -1.54 -4.91
CA GLU A 138 40.46 -2.87 -4.29
C GLU A 138 39.21 -3.20 -3.45
N TRP A 139 38.68 -2.25 -2.69
CA TRP A 139 37.42 -2.41 -1.94
C TRP A 139 36.22 -2.64 -2.89
N LEU A 140 36.12 -1.88 -3.97
CA LEU A 140 35.04 -2.01 -4.95
C LEU A 140 35.12 -3.33 -5.73
N GLU A 141 36.32 -3.77 -6.11
CA GLU A 141 36.53 -5.05 -6.76
C GLU A 141 36.21 -6.22 -5.83
N SER A 142 36.59 -6.13 -4.55
CA SER A 142 36.25 -7.13 -3.53
C SER A 142 34.73 -7.25 -3.35
N LEU A 143 34.01 -6.15 -3.31
CA LEU A 143 32.55 -6.15 -3.23
C LEU A 143 31.92 -6.74 -4.50
N SER A 144 32.46 -6.42 -5.68
CA SER A 144 32.02 -6.97 -6.95
C SER A 144 32.18 -8.49 -6.99
N ALA A 145 33.31 -9.00 -6.52
CA ALA A 145 33.57 -10.44 -6.43
C ALA A 145 32.58 -11.15 -5.48
N VAL A 146 32.21 -10.53 -4.35
CA VAL A 146 31.19 -11.06 -3.44
C VAL A 146 29.83 -11.10 -4.11
N ILE A 147 29.44 -10.06 -4.86
CA ILE A 147 28.17 -10.01 -5.58
C ILE A 147 28.12 -11.12 -6.63
N GLU A 148 29.19 -11.30 -7.39
CA GLU A 148 29.27 -12.31 -8.45
C GLU A 148 29.25 -13.74 -7.90
N LYS A 149 29.99 -14.00 -6.82
CA LYS A 149 30.14 -15.34 -6.24
C LYS A 149 28.99 -15.74 -5.32
N ASP A 150 28.63 -14.86 -4.39
CA ASP A 150 27.73 -15.17 -3.26
C ASP A 150 26.38 -14.46 -3.36
N GLY A 151 26.22 -13.57 -4.33
CA GLY A 151 24.98 -12.85 -4.63
C GLY A 151 24.72 -11.62 -3.77
N ASN A 152 23.66 -10.89 -4.14
CA ASN A 152 23.30 -9.58 -3.58
C ASN A 152 23.00 -9.62 -2.07
N GLN A 153 22.49 -10.73 -1.55
CA GLN A 153 22.15 -10.86 -0.12
C GLN A 153 23.41 -10.86 0.76
N ARG A 154 24.48 -11.53 0.32
CA ARG A 154 25.74 -11.55 1.06
C ARG A 154 26.42 -10.17 1.01
N ALA A 155 26.42 -9.50 -0.12
CA ALA A 155 26.92 -8.14 -0.26
C ALA A 155 26.16 -7.17 0.66
N HIS A 156 24.83 -7.26 0.70
CA HIS A 156 23.99 -6.47 1.61
C HIS A 156 24.40 -6.67 3.08
N TYR A 157 24.57 -7.94 3.50
CA TYR A 157 24.99 -8.25 4.86
C TYR A 157 26.35 -7.61 5.20
N LEU A 158 27.36 -7.77 4.32
CA LEU A 158 28.70 -7.21 4.54
C LEU A 158 28.69 -5.69 4.61
N ILE A 159 27.97 -5.00 3.71
CA ILE A 159 27.83 -3.56 3.74
C ILE A 159 27.22 -3.09 5.06
N LYS A 160 26.18 -3.77 5.53
CA LYS A 160 25.53 -3.47 6.82
C LYS A 160 26.52 -3.60 7.98
N GLU A 161 27.31 -4.68 8.03
CA GLU A 161 28.31 -4.88 9.09
C GLU A 161 29.44 -3.83 9.03
N LEU A 162 29.88 -3.44 7.81
CA LEU A 162 30.85 -2.37 7.63
C LEU A 162 30.33 -1.02 8.14
N ILE A 163 29.07 -0.69 7.81
CA ILE A 163 28.42 0.54 8.30
C ILE A 163 28.31 0.51 9.82
N ASN A 164 27.85 -0.61 10.41
CA ASN A 164 27.73 -0.77 11.85
C ASN A 164 29.10 -0.59 12.54
N LYS A 165 30.16 -1.23 12.00
CA LYS A 165 31.53 -1.11 12.53
C LYS A 165 32.00 0.33 12.46
N ALA A 166 31.91 0.98 11.31
CA ALA A 166 32.32 2.37 11.13
C ALA A 166 31.58 3.30 12.10
N TYR A 167 30.29 3.11 12.32
CA TYR A 167 29.50 3.88 13.28
C TYR A 167 29.96 3.65 14.72
N MET A 168 30.22 2.40 15.12
CA MET A 168 30.73 2.06 16.46
C MET A 168 32.12 2.60 16.73
N GLU A 169 32.95 2.76 15.71
CA GLU A 169 34.31 3.36 15.78
C GLU A 169 34.26 4.90 15.73
N GLY A 170 33.06 5.51 15.70
CA GLY A 170 32.88 6.96 15.72
C GLY A 170 33.12 7.66 14.37
N ALA A 171 33.17 6.91 13.28
CA ALA A 171 33.26 7.51 11.95
C ALA A 171 31.97 8.26 11.62
N ASN A 172 32.09 9.48 11.13
CA ASN A 172 30.95 10.21 10.56
C ASN A 172 30.62 9.63 9.19
N ILE A 173 29.60 8.77 9.15
CA ILE A 173 29.19 8.11 7.91
C ILE A 173 28.26 9.06 7.17
N PRO A 174 28.62 9.57 5.98
CA PRO A 174 27.73 10.35 5.14
C PRO A 174 26.67 9.41 4.55
N TYR A 175 25.65 9.07 5.36
CA TYR A 175 24.59 8.19 4.94
C TYR A 175 23.53 8.94 4.15
N THR A 176 23.39 8.65 2.87
CA THR A 176 22.22 9.03 2.09
C THR A 176 21.40 7.78 1.82
N GLN A 177 20.08 7.83 2.08
CA GLN A 177 19.18 6.73 1.75
C GLN A 177 18.89 6.64 0.24
N ASN A 178 19.51 7.50 -0.55
CA ASN A 178 19.28 7.62 -1.98
C ASN A 178 20.29 6.76 -2.76
N THR A 179 19.78 6.06 -3.75
CA THR A 179 20.59 5.39 -4.77
C THR A 179 20.78 6.32 -5.99
N PRO A 180 21.73 6.06 -6.89
CA PRO A 180 21.92 6.86 -8.09
C PRO A 180 20.61 7.08 -8.87
N TYR A 181 20.51 8.19 -9.62
CA TYR A 181 19.29 8.57 -10.36
C TYR A 181 19.08 7.71 -11.63
N ILE A 182 19.01 6.39 -11.41
CA ILE A 182 18.81 5.35 -12.43
C ILE A 182 17.69 4.39 -11.99
N ASN A 183 17.30 3.49 -12.87
CA ASN A 183 16.32 2.45 -12.58
C ASN A 183 16.82 1.50 -11.48
N THR A 184 15.94 1.10 -10.57
CA THR A 184 16.28 0.15 -9.50
C THR A 184 16.51 -1.26 -10.02
N ILE A 185 15.78 -1.67 -11.06
CA ILE A 185 15.90 -3.00 -11.65
C ILE A 185 16.95 -2.95 -12.75
N PRO A 186 18.04 -3.72 -12.65
CA PRO A 186 19.01 -3.86 -13.74
C PRO A 186 18.37 -4.50 -14.98
N VAL A 187 18.87 -4.13 -16.18
CA VAL A 187 18.29 -4.60 -17.46
C VAL A 187 18.24 -6.13 -17.58
N ASN A 188 19.24 -6.81 -17.05
CA ASN A 188 19.32 -8.28 -17.06
C ASN A 188 18.32 -8.97 -16.10
N GLU A 189 17.77 -8.24 -15.12
CA GLU A 189 16.74 -8.73 -14.18
C GLU A 189 15.32 -8.35 -14.62
N GLU A 190 15.17 -7.55 -15.67
CA GLU A 190 13.87 -7.09 -16.12
C GLU A 190 13.03 -8.23 -16.69
N LYS A 191 11.89 -8.49 -16.04
CA LYS A 191 10.89 -9.42 -16.56
C LYS A 191 10.25 -8.85 -17.80
N LYS A 192 10.27 -9.60 -18.90
CA LYS A 192 9.63 -9.20 -20.16
C LYS A 192 8.13 -9.48 -20.15
N SER A 193 7.34 -8.56 -20.68
CA SER A 193 5.91 -8.76 -20.92
C SER A 193 5.68 -9.82 -21.99
N ASN A 194 4.65 -10.62 -21.81
CA ASN A 194 4.15 -11.57 -22.80
C ASN A 194 3.01 -11.00 -23.69
N GLY A 195 2.69 -9.70 -23.54
CA GLY A 195 1.67 -9.02 -24.33
C GLY A 195 2.16 -8.60 -25.73
N ASP A 196 1.22 -8.38 -26.64
CA ASP A 196 1.51 -7.78 -27.94
C ASP A 196 1.66 -6.27 -27.81
N GLN A 197 2.91 -5.81 -27.75
CA GLN A 197 3.25 -4.40 -27.54
C GLN A 197 2.74 -3.48 -28.67
N ASN A 198 2.55 -4.00 -29.90
CA ASN A 198 2.04 -3.20 -31.00
C ASN A 198 0.54 -2.96 -30.83
N ILE A 199 -0.21 -3.99 -30.47
CA ILE A 199 -1.64 -3.86 -30.16
C ILE A 199 -1.84 -2.97 -28.94
N GLU A 200 -1.08 -3.19 -27.86
CA GLU A 200 -1.18 -2.36 -26.65
C GLU A 200 -0.82 -0.90 -26.91
N ARG A 201 0.18 -0.62 -27.76
CA ARG A 201 0.51 0.75 -28.18
C ARG A 201 -0.70 1.42 -28.84
N ARG A 202 -1.36 0.73 -29.77
CA ARG A 202 -2.57 1.24 -30.44
C ARG A 202 -3.71 1.48 -29.45
N ILE A 203 -3.96 0.53 -28.55
CA ILE A 203 -4.99 0.68 -27.51
C ILE A 203 -4.71 1.93 -26.65
N ARG A 204 -3.46 2.12 -26.18
CA ARG A 204 -3.08 3.33 -25.42
C ARG A 204 -3.30 4.61 -26.20
N SER A 205 -2.99 4.59 -27.50
CA SER A 205 -3.24 5.72 -28.39
C SER A 205 -4.71 6.09 -28.45
N LEU A 206 -5.58 5.10 -28.62
CA LEU A 206 -7.04 5.30 -28.66
C LEU A 206 -7.60 5.79 -27.33
N ILE A 207 -7.13 5.25 -26.21
CA ILE A 207 -7.55 5.72 -24.88
C ILE A 207 -7.12 7.17 -24.66
N ARG A 208 -5.88 7.54 -25.02
CA ARG A 208 -5.39 8.92 -24.94
C ARG A 208 -6.24 9.87 -25.77
N TRP A 209 -6.53 9.50 -27.01
CA TRP A 209 -7.38 10.31 -27.89
C TRP A 209 -8.78 10.53 -27.31
N ASN A 210 -9.47 9.44 -26.96
CA ASN A 210 -10.85 9.53 -26.47
C ASN A 210 -10.93 10.30 -25.15
N ALA A 211 -9.93 10.17 -24.26
CA ALA A 211 -9.85 10.95 -23.03
C ALA A 211 -9.67 12.44 -23.28
N ALA A 212 -8.79 12.82 -24.23
CA ALA A 212 -8.59 14.20 -24.63
C ALA A 212 -9.83 14.77 -25.34
N ALA A 213 -10.39 14.03 -26.29
CA ALA A 213 -11.59 14.40 -27.02
C ALA A 213 -12.77 14.66 -26.07
N MET A 214 -12.98 13.81 -25.07
CA MET A 214 -14.03 13.96 -24.06
C MET A 214 -13.92 15.29 -23.31
N VAL A 215 -12.72 15.64 -22.83
CA VAL A 215 -12.49 16.89 -22.08
C VAL A 215 -12.65 18.11 -23.01
N VAL A 216 -12.09 18.07 -24.24
CA VAL A 216 -12.16 19.19 -25.19
C VAL A 216 -13.60 19.41 -25.65
N ARG A 217 -14.36 18.35 -25.99
CA ARG A 217 -15.78 18.43 -26.36
C ARG A 217 -16.63 19.03 -25.22
N ALA A 218 -16.41 18.58 -24.00
CA ALA A 218 -17.13 19.09 -22.83
C ALA A 218 -16.91 20.60 -22.65
N ASN A 219 -15.66 21.09 -22.77
CA ASN A 219 -15.33 22.52 -22.66
C ASN A 219 -15.71 23.35 -23.90
N LYS A 220 -15.86 22.72 -25.05
CA LYS A 220 -16.42 23.40 -26.26
C LYS A 220 -17.92 23.64 -26.08
N LYS A 221 -18.63 22.68 -25.47
CA LYS A 221 -20.08 22.78 -25.23
C LYS A 221 -20.41 23.68 -24.04
N PHE A 222 -19.64 23.55 -22.96
CA PHE A 222 -19.81 24.29 -21.71
C PHE A 222 -18.46 24.92 -21.35
N PRO A 223 -18.20 26.18 -21.76
CA PRO A 223 -16.97 26.88 -21.39
C PRO A 223 -16.79 26.83 -19.87
N GLU A 224 -15.55 26.60 -19.42
CA GLU A 224 -15.18 26.49 -17.99
C GLU A 224 -15.68 25.25 -17.23
N LEU A 225 -16.28 24.25 -17.92
CA LEU A 225 -16.66 22.99 -17.26
C LEU A 225 -15.47 22.28 -16.59
N GLY A 226 -14.27 22.45 -17.17
CA GLY A 226 -13.04 21.91 -16.61
C GLY A 226 -12.75 20.47 -17.04
N GLY A 227 -11.95 19.78 -16.24
CA GLY A 227 -11.40 18.49 -16.56
C GLY A 227 -9.88 18.55 -16.82
N HIS A 228 -9.22 17.42 -16.79
CA HIS A 228 -7.76 17.34 -16.88
C HIS A 228 -7.35 16.36 -17.98
N ILE A 229 -6.47 16.80 -18.87
CA ILE A 229 -5.87 15.97 -19.93
C ILE A 229 -4.45 15.55 -19.50
N GLY A 230 -3.68 16.49 -18.99
CA GLY A 230 -2.24 16.35 -18.75
C GLY A 230 -1.85 15.22 -17.76
N THR A 231 -2.65 14.96 -16.73
CA THR A 231 -2.38 13.92 -15.75
C THR A 231 -2.54 12.53 -16.36
N PHE A 232 -3.66 12.26 -17.03
CA PHE A 232 -3.83 10.97 -17.68
C PHE A 232 -2.84 10.77 -18.83
N ALA A 233 -2.55 11.81 -19.60
CA ALA A 233 -1.55 11.76 -20.67
C ALA A 233 -0.18 11.28 -20.13
N SER A 234 0.21 11.72 -18.92
CA SER A 234 1.45 11.26 -18.29
C SER A 234 1.36 9.81 -17.78
N ALA A 235 0.22 9.42 -17.21
CA ALA A 235 0.08 8.14 -16.50
C ALA A 235 -0.47 6.98 -17.39
N ALA A 236 -0.83 7.24 -18.65
CA ALA A 236 -1.54 6.26 -19.47
C ALA A 236 -0.84 4.91 -19.61
N THR A 237 0.50 4.87 -19.69
CA THR A 237 1.26 3.62 -19.75
C THR A 237 1.20 2.86 -18.41
N LEU A 238 1.24 3.58 -17.29
CA LEU A 238 1.14 3.00 -15.94
C LEU A 238 -0.20 2.28 -15.76
N TYR A 239 -1.30 2.90 -16.19
CA TYR A 239 -2.63 2.31 -16.14
C TYR A 239 -2.81 1.15 -17.12
N ASP A 240 -2.34 1.30 -18.35
CA ASP A 240 -2.52 0.29 -19.39
C ASP A 240 -1.84 -1.02 -19.05
N VAL A 241 -0.59 -0.97 -18.55
CA VAL A 241 0.14 -2.15 -18.08
C VAL A 241 -0.60 -2.83 -16.93
N GLY A 242 -1.12 -2.06 -15.96
CA GLY A 242 -1.94 -2.59 -14.87
C GLY A 242 -3.20 -3.30 -15.37
N MET A 243 -3.95 -2.64 -16.27
CA MET A 243 -5.19 -3.17 -16.86
C MET A 243 -4.99 -4.44 -17.68
N ASN A 244 -3.87 -4.52 -18.42
CA ASN A 244 -3.64 -5.63 -19.35
C ASN A 244 -2.93 -6.82 -18.71
N HIS A 245 -2.20 -6.64 -17.57
CA HIS A 245 -1.30 -7.68 -17.08
C HIS A 245 -1.42 -8.01 -15.59
N PHE A 246 -1.88 -7.09 -14.74
CA PHE A 246 -1.76 -7.27 -13.30
C PHE A 246 -3.07 -7.25 -12.54
N TRP A 247 -3.99 -6.34 -12.86
CA TRP A 247 -5.16 -6.12 -12.02
C TRP A 247 -6.25 -7.15 -12.29
N ARG A 248 -6.49 -7.98 -11.30
CA ARG A 248 -7.47 -9.06 -11.36
C ARG A 248 -8.81 -8.56 -10.86
N ALA A 249 -9.84 -8.74 -11.66
CA ALA A 249 -11.21 -8.41 -11.26
C ALA A 249 -11.78 -9.47 -10.31
N LYS A 250 -12.84 -9.09 -9.59
CA LYS A 250 -13.61 -10.01 -8.76
C LYS A 250 -14.37 -11.02 -9.63
N ASN A 251 -14.31 -12.28 -9.24
CA ASN A 251 -15.10 -13.36 -9.84
C ASN A 251 -15.48 -14.41 -8.79
N ASN A 252 -16.07 -15.53 -9.19
CA ASN A 252 -16.54 -16.58 -8.27
C ASN A 252 -15.41 -17.29 -7.50
N LYS A 253 -14.15 -17.13 -7.91
CA LYS A 253 -12.98 -17.81 -7.31
C LYS A 253 -12.00 -16.85 -6.65
N PHE A 254 -12.08 -15.56 -6.94
CA PHE A 254 -11.12 -14.54 -6.52
C PHE A 254 -11.83 -13.24 -6.14
N GLY A 255 -11.51 -12.68 -5.00
CA GLY A 255 -12.17 -11.49 -4.47
C GLY A 255 -11.87 -10.16 -5.18
N GLY A 256 -10.92 -10.15 -6.12
CA GLY A 256 -10.50 -8.98 -6.89
C GLY A 256 -9.45 -8.12 -6.19
N ASP A 257 -8.53 -7.55 -6.97
CA ASP A 257 -7.62 -6.52 -6.50
C ASP A 257 -8.37 -5.20 -6.31
N LEU A 258 -7.87 -4.33 -5.44
CA LEU A 258 -8.47 -3.04 -5.12
C LEU A 258 -7.59 -1.91 -5.68
N ILE A 259 -8.17 -0.98 -6.42
CA ILE A 259 -7.41 0.07 -7.09
C ILE A 259 -7.97 1.45 -6.75
N TYR A 260 -7.11 2.28 -6.15
CA TYR A 260 -7.32 3.71 -5.95
C TYR A 260 -6.79 4.45 -7.17
N PHE A 261 -7.67 4.78 -8.10
CA PHE A 261 -7.31 5.54 -9.31
C PHE A 261 -7.10 7.00 -8.95
N GLN A 262 -6.01 7.62 -9.39
CA GLN A 262 -5.80 9.05 -9.18
C GLN A 262 -6.96 9.86 -9.78
N GLY A 263 -7.51 10.80 -9.01
CA GLY A 263 -8.72 11.53 -9.36
C GLY A 263 -8.67 12.20 -10.74
N HIS A 264 -7.56 12.89 -11.03
CA HIS A 264 -7.35 13.59 -12.31
C HIS A 264 -7.18 12.66 -13.53
N SER A 265 -7.05 11.34 -13.31
CA SER A 265 -6.94 10.34 -14.37
C SER A 265 -8.30 9.73 -14.78
N ALA A 266 -9.40 10.13 -14.16
CA ALA A 266 -10.74 9.61 -14.46
C ALA A 266 -11.10 9.61 -15.97
N PRO A 267 -10.75 10.67 -16.78
CA PRO A 267 -11.01 10.65 -18.22
C PRO A 267 -10.45 9.43 -18.94
N GLY A 268 -9.27 8.97 -18.57
CA GLY A 268 -8.66 7.78 -19.16
C GLY A 268 -9.40 6.50 -18.82
N MET A 269 -9.95 6.40 -17.62
CA MET A 269 -10.74 5.24 -17.20
C MET A 269 -12.08 5.17 -17.95
N TYR A 270 -12.72 6.32 -18.18
CA TYR A 270 -13.93 6.41 -19.00
C TYR A 270 -13.64 6.08 -20.47
N ALA A 271 -12.56 6.58 -21.03
CA ALA A 271 -12.13 6.25 -22.38
C ALA A 271 -11.82 4.75 -22.53
N ARG A 272 -11.20 4.11 -21.54
CA ARG A 272 -10.98 2.66 -21.52
C ARG A 272 -12.31 1.90 -21.46
N ALA A 273 -13.22 2.28 -20.58
CA ALA A 273 -14.54 1.67 -20.44
C ALA A 273 -15.39 1.83 -21.72
N TYR A 274 -15.19 2.92 -22.46
CA TYR A 274 -15.81 3.11 -23.78
C TYR A 274 -15.30 2.07 -24.80
N LEU A 275 -13.99 1.85 -24.88
CA LEU A 275 -13.43 0.80 -25.75
C LEU A 275 -13.91 -0.60 -25.34
N GLU A 276 -14.05 -0.86 -24.06
CA GLU A 276 -14.60 -2.10 -23.50
C GLU A 276 -16.11 -2.29 -23.75
N GLY A 277 -16.80 -1.27 -24.25
CA GLY A 277 -18.25 -1.31 -24.51
C GLY A 277 -19.12 -1.11 -23.27
N ARG A 278 -18.54 -0.71 -22.16
CA ARG A 278 -19.24 -0.44 -20.89
C ARG A 278 -19.84 0.97 -20.82
N LEU A 279 -19.31 1.89 -21.61
CA LEU A 279 -19.80 3.25 -21.79
C LEU A 279 -20.05 3.51 -23.28
N ASN A 280 -20.91 4.47 -23.59
CA ASN A 280 -21.22 4.92 -24.94
C ASN A 280 -20.87 6.43 -25.10
N GLU A 281 -20.90 6.93 -26.33
CA GLU A 281 -20.54 8.31 -26.65
C GLU A 281 -21.41 9.34 -25.93
N LYS A 282 -22.73 9.07 -25.80
CA LYS A 282 -23.64 9.96 -25.07
C LYS A 282 -23.23 10.12 -23.61
N GLN A 283 -22.75 9.02 -22.97
CA GLN A 283 -22.22 9.10 -21.63
C GLN A 283 -20.90 9.87 -21.56
N LEU A 284 -19.99 9.67 -22.51
CA LEU A 284 -18.75 10.46 -22.60
C LEU A 284 -19.05 11.96 -22.76
N ASP A 285 -20.06 12.33 -23.60
CA ASP A 285 -20.51 13.70 -23.78
C ASP A 285 -21.16 14.32 -22.55
N SER A 286 -21.48 13.48 -21.55
CA SER A 286 -22.00 13.89 -20.24
C SER A 286 -20.94 13.91 -19.14
N PHE A 287 -19.66 14.00 -19.52
CA PHE A 287 -18.54 14.13 -18.59
C PHE A 287 -18.67 15.39 -17.72
N ARG A 288 -18.46 15.27 -16.41
CA ARG A 288 -18.62 16.33 -15.39
C ARG A 288 -20.02 16.92 -15.31
N GLN A 289 -21.02 16.16 -15.68
CA GLN A 289 -22.42 16.54 -15.59
C GLN A 289 -23.21 15.56 -14.70
N GLU A 290 -22.62 15.20 -13.58
CA GLU A 290 -23.15 14.24 -12.62
C GLU A 290 -24.50 14.62 -12.00
N VAL A 291 -24.87 15.90 -12.06
CA VAL A 291 -26.20 16.38 -11.67
C VAL A 291 -27.31 15.91 -12.62
N ASN A 292 -26.96 15.51 -13.83
CA ASN A 292 -27.91 14.97 -14.82
C ASN A 292 -27.98 13.45 -14.74
N PRO A 293 -29.15 12.83 -14.95
CA PRO A 293 -29.27 11.37 -14.97
C PRO A 293 -28.32 10.74 -15.99
N GLY A 294 -27.43 9.84 -15.53
CA GLY A 294 -26.46 9.15 -16.38
C GLY A 294 -25.20 9.96 -16.72
N GLY A 295 -25.01 11.13 -16.11
CA GLY A 295 -23.77 11.92 -16.24
C GLY A 295 -22.59 11.21 -15.59
N LEU A 296 -21.39 11.37 -16.20
CA LEU A 296 -20.17 10.85 -15.63
C LEU A 296 -19.64 11.76 -14.55
N SER A 297 -19.21 11.20 -13.43
CA SER A 297 -18.64 11.99 -12.32
C SER A 297 -17.34 12.66 -12.72
N SER A 298 -17.12 13.86 -12.17
CA SER A 298 -15.89 14.64 -12.38
C SER A 298 -14.63 13.86 -12.01
N TYR A 299 -14.73 13.07 -10.94
CA TYR A 299 -13.66 12.28 -10.37
C TYR A 299 -14.20 10.92 -9.89
N PRO A 300 -13.36 9.95 -9.53
CA PRO A 300 -13.82 8.70 -8.91
C PRO A 300 -14.71 8.97 -7.69
N HIS A 301 -16.00 8.59 -7.79
CA HIS A 301 -16.99 8.86 -6.77
C HIS A 301 -18.02 7.74 -6.68
N PRO A 302 -17.90 6.82 -5.67
CA PRO A 302 -18.79 5.66 -5.55
C PRO A 302 -20.26 6.00 -5.34
N TRP A 303 -20.58 7.15 -4.76
CA TRP A 303 -21.95 7.59 -4.58
C TRP A 303 -22.62 8.00 -5.89
N LEU A 304 -21.89 8.73 -6.75
CA LEU A 304 -22.40 9.21 -8.05
C LEU A 304 -22.40 8.12 -9.12
N MET A 305 -21.44 7.20 -9.07
CA MET A 305 -21.36 6.06 -9.98
C MET A 305 -21.18 4.75 -9.19
N PRO A 306 -22.25 4.27 -8.50
CA PRO A 306 -22.18 3.23 -7.48
C PRO A 306 -21.76 1.84 -8.01
N ASN A 307 -21.95 1.56 -9.28
CA ASN A 307 -21.56 0.29 -9.92
C ASN A 307 -20.20 0.34 -10.61
N PHE A 308 -19.57 1.52 -10.63
CA PHE A 308 -18.32 1.75 -11.37
C PHE A 308 -17.14 1.99 -10.42
N TRP A 309 -17.16 3.08 -9.65
CA TRP A 309 -16.04 3.45 -8.79
C TRP A 309 -16.05 2.74 -7.45
N GLN A 310 -14.90 2.13 -7.08
CA GLN A 310 -14.74 1.47 -5.78
C GLN A 310 -14.45 2.47 -4.66
N PHE A 311 -13.62 3.48 -4.92
CA PHE A 311 -13.11 4.43 -3.92
C PHE A 311 -13.21 5.86 -4.41
N PRO A 312 -13.48 6.83 -3.51
CA PRO A 312 -13.34 8.25 -3.81
C PRO A 312 -11.87 8.66 -3.72
N THR A 313 -11.36 9.35 -4.73
CA THR A 313 -9.94 9.76 -4.80
C THR A 313 -9.76 11.20 -5.27
N VAL A 314 -10.77 12.05 -5.07
CA VAL A 314 -10.70 13.45 -5.51
C VAL A 314 -9.84 14.30 -4.59
N SER A 315 -9.93 14.10 -3.26
CA SER A 315 -9.14 14.84 -2.28
C SER A 315 -7.72 14.32 -2.27
N MET A 316 -6.77 15.21 -2.60
CA MET A 316 -5.35 14.88 -2.56
C MET A 316 -4.93 14.49 -1.13
N GLY A 317 -4.05 13.52 -1.01
CA GLY A 317 -3.56 12.99 0.26
C GLY A 317 -4.46 11.95 0.92
N LEU A 318 -5.79 12.03 0.78
CA LEU A 318 -6.71 11.05 1.38
C LEU A 318 -6.65 9.69 0.69
N GLY A 319 -6.47 9.64 -0.63
CA GLY A 319 -6.35 8.39 -1.40
C GLY A 319 -5.23 7.49 -0.87
N PRO A 320 -3.97 7.98 -0.74
CA PRO A 320 -2.86 7.23 -0.16
C PRO A 320 -3.15 6.71 1.24
N MET A 321 -3.62 7.57 2.14
CA MET A 321 -3.93 7.20 3.51
C MET A 321 -5.02 6.11 3.55
N LEU A 322 -6.14 6.31 2.87
CA LEU A 322 -7.23 5.32 2.83
C LEU A 322 -6.78 3.98 2.21
N ALA A 323 -5.87 3.99 1.24
CA ALA A 323 -5.33 2.76 0.65
C ALA A 323 -4.49 1.95 1.66
N ILE A 324 -3.72 2.62 2.53
CA ILE A 324 -2.97 1.97 3.61
C ILE A 324 -3.94 1.27 4.57
N TYR A 325 -4.95 1.98 5.07
CA TYR A 325 -5.92 1.41 6.01
C TYR A 325 -6.81 0.35 5.36
N GLN A 326 -7.11 0.45 4.07
CA GLN A 326 -7.80 -0.61 3.33
C GLN A 326 -6.94 -1.89 3.22
N ALA A 327 -5.65 -1.76 2.94
CA ALA A 327 -4.72 -2.88 2.90
C ALA A 327 -4.55 -3.54 4.28
N ARG A 328 -4.45 -2.72 5.33
CA ARG A 328 -4.42 -3.14 6.72
C ARG A 328 -5.69 -3.88 7.10
N PHE A 329 -6.86 -3.34 6.80
CA PHE A 329 -8.14 -3.96 7.12
C PHE A 329 -8.32 -5.31 6.39
N MET A 330 -7.81 -5.45 5.18
CA MET A 330 -7.77 -6.74 4.48
C MET A 330 -6.90 -7.76 5.23
N LYS A 331 -5.70 -7.39 5.69
CA LYS A 331 -4.84 -8.27 6.51
C LYS A 331 -5.50 -8.62 7.85
N TYR A 332 -6.14 -7.65 8.51
CA TYR A 332 -6.92 -7.86 9.71
C TYR A 332 -7.99 -8.94 9.52
N LEU A 333 -8.78 -8.88 8.44
CA LEU A 333 -9.80 -9.90 8.15
C LEU A 333 -9.20 -11.28 7.84
N ILE A 334 -8.06 -11.33 7.14
CA ILE A 334 -7.33 -12.58 6.86
C ILE A 334 -6.84 -13.18 8.17
N ASN A 335 -6.18 -12.42 9.04
CA ASN A 335 -5.63 -12.88 10.30
C ASN A 335 -6.71 -13.35 11.29
N ARG A 336 -7.92 -12.78 11.19
CA ARG A 336 -9.09 -13.25 11.95
C ARG A 336 -9.82 -14.43 11.29
N GLY A 337 -9.37 -14.93 10.15
CA GLY A 337 -10.00 -16.04 9.44
C GLY A 337 -11.36 -15.72 8.81
N LEU A 338 -11.73 -14.43 8.67
CA LEU A 338 -13.00 -14.00 8.10
C LEU A 338 -12.99 -14.01 6.57
N ILE A 339 -11.85 -13.83 5.95
CA ILE A 339 -11.62 -14.02 4.52
C ILE A 339 -10.36 -14.87 4.30
N LYS A 340 -10.30 -15.53 3.14
CA LYS A 340 -9.10 -16.28 2.74
C LYS A 340 -8.02 -15.32 2.25
N ASP A 341 -6.75 -15.67 2.48
CA ASP A 341 -5.65 -15.03 1.78
C ASP A 341 -5.56 -15.56 0.35
N GLU A 342 -6.00 -14.76 -0.60
CA GLU A 342 -5.97 -15.04 -2.04
C GLU A 342 -4.83 -14.31 -2.75
N GLY A 343 -3.93 -13.66 -2.00
CA GLY A 343 -2.88 -12.83 -2.55
C GLY A 343 -3.41 -11.59 -3.29
N ARG A 344 -4.53 -11.03 -2.81
CA ARG A 344 -5.11 -9.78 -3.34
C ARG A 344 -4.21 -8.61 -3.03
N LYS A 345 -4.13 -7.65 -3.94
CA LYS A 345 -3.34 -6.44 -3.77
C LYS A 345 -4.23 -5.19 -3.73
N VAL A 346 -3.76 -4.20 -3.00
CA VAL A 346 -4.30 -2.84 -3.01
C VAL A 346 -3.29 -1.96 -3.75
N TRP A 347 -3.72 -1.34 -4.84
CA TRP A 347 -2.93 -0.43 -5.65
C TRP A 347 -3.42 1.00 -5.46
N ALA A 348 -2.51 1.94 -5.27
CA ALA A 348 -2.85 3.36 -5.21
C ALA A 348 -2.00 4.17 -6.19
N PHE A 349 -2.68 4.94 -7.05
CA PHE A 349 -2.06 5.81 -8.04
C PHE A 349 -2.06 7.24 -7.53
N LEU A 350 -0.87 7.81 -7.42
CA LEU A 350 -0.60 9.07 -6.75
C LEU A 350 0.18 10.01 -7.67
N GLY A 351 0.02 11.31 -7.48
CA GLY A 351 0.88 12.32 -8.12
C GLY A 351 2.07 12.68 -7.22
N ASP A 352 3.18 13.09 -7.84
CA ASP A 352 4.35 13.60 -7.10
C ASP A 352 4.04 14.91 -6.35
N GLY A 353 3.22 15.78 -6.92
CA GLY A 353 2.73 16.99 -6.23
C GLY A 353 1.74 16.68 -5.11
N GLU A 354 1.03 15.55 -5.16
CA GLU A 354 0.16 15.07 -4.09
C GLU A 354 0.93 14.67 -2.83
N MET A 355 2.22 14.40 -2.95
CA MET A 355 3.08 14.08 -1.81
C MET A 355 3.40 15.31 -0.94
N ASP A 356 3.03 16.51 -1.35
CA ASP A 356 3.07 17.71 -0.51
C ASP A 356 1.98 17.71 0.58
N GLU A 357 0.90 16.93 0.40
CA GLU A 357 -0.14 16.76 1.41
C GLU A 357 0.37 15.89 2.57
N PRO A 358 0.30 16.36 3.82
CA PRO A 358 0.75 15.58 4.98
C PRO A 358 0.11 14.21 5.08
N GLU A 359 -1.15 14.08 4.69
CA GLU A 359 -1.92 12.83 4.69
C GLU A 359 -1.32 11.78 3.76
N SER A 360 -0.68 12.20 2.66
CA SER A 360 -0.02 11.27 1.73
C SER A 360 1.10 10.46 2.37
N LEU A 361 1.78 11.05 3.35
CA LEU A 361 2.94 10.48 4.03
C LEU A 361 2.63 10.07 5.48
N GLY A 362 1.48 10.50 6.03
CA GLY A 362 1.18 10.37 7.45
C GLY A 362 1.12 8.94 7.98
N ALA A 363 0.72 7.98 7.16
CA ALA A 363 0.55 6.58 7.57
C ALA A 363 1.57 5.60 6.96
N ILE A 364 2.61 6.07 6.26
CA ILE A 364 3.59 5.17 5.61
C ILE A 364 4.38 4.33 6.62
N GLY A 365 4.66 4.88 7.81
CA GLY A 365 5.31 4.15 8.90
C GLY A 365 4.46 2.99 9.42
N LEU A 366 3.14 3.17 9.53
CA LEU A 366 2.19 2.12 9.88
C LEU A 366 2.24 0.98 8.86
N ALA A 367 2.20 1.30 7.57
CA ALA A 367 2.22 0.32 6.50
C ALA A 367 3.46 -0.60 6.56
N ALA A 368 4.61 -0.03 6.84
CA ALA A 368 5.87 -0.78 6.99
C ALA A 368 5.89 -1.61 8.28
N ARG A 369 5.48 -1.02 9.42
CA ARG A 369 5.41 -1.70 10.72
C ARG A 369 4.52 -2.93 10.67
N GLU A 370 3.37 -2.85 10.00
CA GLU A 370 2.43 -3.97 9.84
C GLU A 370 2.75 -4.85 8.61
N LYS A 371 3.88 -4.61 7.92
CA LYS A 371 4.37 -5.42 6.80
C LYS A 371 3.31 -5.61 5.72
N LEU A 372 2.64 -4.53 5.32
CA LEU A 372 1.55 -4.58 4.34
C LEU A 372 2.07 -4.90 2.91
N ASP A 373 2.54 -6.11 2.70
CA ASP A 373 3.02 -6.59 1.40
C ASP A 373 1.92 -6.75 0.33
N ASN A 374 0.68 -6.55 0.73
CA ASN A 374 -0.47 -6.44 -0.15
C ASN A 374 -0.72 -5.01 -0.65
N LEU A 375 0.13 -4.02 -0.29
CA LEU A 375 0.00 -2.62 -0.69
C LEU A 375 1.08 -2.23 -1.69
N ILE A 376 0.66 -1.60 -2.80
CA ILE A 376 1.55 -1.07 -3.84
C ILE A 376 1.13 0.35 -4.17
N PHE A 377 2.03 1.31 -3.94
CA PHE A 377 1.90 2.68 -4.42
C PHE A 377 2.56 2.83 -5.78
N VAL A 378 1.94 3.58 -6.68
CA VAL A 378 2.52 3.99 -7.97
C VAL A 378 2.48 5.50 -8.05
N VAL A 379 3.63 6.12 -7.83
CA VAL A 379 3.78 7.58 -7.89
C VAL A 379 4.12 8.01 -9.30
N ASN A 380 3.21 8.72 -9.94
CA ASN A 380 3.38 9.33 -11.26
C ASN A 380 4.20 10.62 -11.13
N CYS A 381 5.54 10.51 -11.21
CA CYS A 381 6.45 11.62 -11.08
C CYS A 381 6.62 12.35 -12.42
N ASN A 382 5.66 13.21 -12.73
CA ASN A 382 5.71 14.08 -13.90
C ASN A 382 6.45 15.40 -13.65
N LEU A 383 6.95 15.60 -12.43
CA LEU A 383 7.78 16.70 -11.93
C LEU A 383 7.07 18.05 -11.82
N GLN A 384 5.75 18.11 -12.05
CA GLN A 384 5.01 19.35 -12.09
C GLN A 384 3.73 19.32 -11.23
N ARG A 385 3.49 20.39 -10.50
CA ARG A 385 2.21 20.72 -9.90
C ARG A 385 1.44 21.77 -10.76
N LEU A 386 0.60 22.61 -10.18
CA LEU A 386 -0.23 23.54 -10.96
C LEU A 386 0.59 24.67 -11.60
N ASP A 387 1.46 25.30 -10.82
CA ASP A 387 2.13 26.55 -11.20
C ASP A 387 3.56 26.34 -11.74
N GLY A 388 4.13 25.14 -11.57
CA GLY A 388 5.50 24.87 -11.96
C GLY A 388 6.01 23.50 -11.48
N PRO A 389 7.33 23.33 -11.37
CA PRO A 389 7.92 22.08 -10.90
C PRO A 389 7.59 21.82 -9.43
N VAL A 390 7.49 20.54 -9.06
CA VAL A 390 7.30 20.12 -7.65
C VAL A 390 8.52 20.50 -6.80
N ARG A 391 9.72 20.23 -7.32
CA ARG A 391 11.01 20.58 -6.66
C ARG A 391 11.97 21.19 -7.70
N GLY A 392 11.80 22.45 -8.03
CA GLY A 392 12.56 23.09 -9.12
C GLY A 392 14.07 22.93 -9.00
N ASN A 393 14.67 23.27 -7.83
CA ASN A 393 16.10 23.15 -7.52
C ASN A 393 16.48 21.82 -6.85
N GLY A 394 15.53 20.91 -6.66
CA GLY A 394 15.72 19.60 -6.05
C GLY A 394 15.35 18.47 -7.00
N LYS A 395 15.12 17.29 -6.41
CA LYS A 395 14.67 16.09 -7.11
C LYS A 395 13.64 15.36 -6.27
N ILE A 396 12.36 15.49 -6.63
CA ILE A 396 11.26 14.86 -5.88
C ILE A 396 11.41 13.33 -5.83
N ILE A 397 11.92 12.68 -6.88
CA ILE A 397 12.12 11.23 -6.91
C ILE A 397 13.12 10.79 -5.84
N GLN A 398 14.20 11.55 -5.65
CA GLN A 398 15.21 11.25 -4.63
C GLN A 398 14.70 11.54 -3.20
N GLU A 399 13.94 12.62 -3.05
CA GLU A 399 13.27 12.94 -1.78
C GLU A 399 12.32 11.81 -1.37
N LEU A 400 11.44 11.39 -2.27
CA LEU A 400 10.50 10.30 -2.02
C LEU A 400 11.22 8.95 -1.79
N GLU A 401 12.29 8.65 -2.53
CA GLU A 401 13.09 7.46 -2.28
C GLU A 401 13.59 7.43 -0.85
N GLY A 402 14.18 8.54 -0.37
CA GLY A 402 14.68 8.65 1.00
C GLY A 402 13.58 8.47 2.05
N ILE A 403 12.45 9.12 1.87
CA ILE A 403 11.29 9.04 2.78
C ILE A 403 10.75 7.60 2.88
N PHE A 404 10.46 6.96 1.74
CA PHE A 404 9.90 5.61 1.74
C PHE A 404 10.88 4.55 2.22
N ARG A 405 12.18 4.65 1.86
CA ARG A 405 13.21 3.75 2.39
C ARG A 405 13.37 3.92 3.89
N GLY A 406 13.39 5.16 4.38
CA GLY A 406 13.46 5.45 5.82
C GLY A 406 12.27 4.90 6.60
N ALA A 407 11.09 4.87 5.99
CA ALA A 407 9.91 4.24 6.56
C ALA A 407 9.88 2.70 6.44
N GLY A 408 10.84 2.06 5.77
CA GLY A 408 10.92 0.59 5.63
C GLY A 408 10.19 0.01 4.42
N TRP A 409 9.86 0.82 3.41
CA TRP A 409 9.24 0.36 2.18
C TRP A 409 10.24 -0.21 1.18
N ASN A 410 9.82 -1.17 0.38
CA ASN A 410 10.50 -1.56 -0.85
C ASN A 410 10.29 -0.46 -1.91
N VAL A 411 11.37 0.14 -2.41
CA VAL A 411 11.32 1.25 -3.38
C VAL A 411 11.84 0.80 -4.74
N ILE A 412 11.03 0.98 -5.77
CA ILE A 412 11.37 0.67 -7.17
C ILE A 412 11.30 1.97 -7.98
N LYS A 413 12.44 2.47 -8.42
CA LYS A 413 12.52 3.63 -9.33
C LYS A 413 12.45 3.17 -10.78
N VAL A 414 11.60 3.86 -11.58
CA VAL A 414 11.43 3.67 -13.03
C VAL A 414 11.65 5.02 -13.70
N ILE A 415 12.91 5.39 -13.91
CA ILE A 415 13.31 6.73 -14.32
C ILE A 415 13.54 6.82 -15.84
N TRP A 416 14.29 5.87 -16.38
CA TRP A 416 14.74 5.87 -17.78
C TRP A 416 14.12 4.74 -18.58
N GLY A 417 13.66 5.06 -19.79
CA GLY A 417 13.14 4.05 -20.72
C GLY A 417 14.27 3.27 -21.42
N SER A 418 13.91 2.22 -22.15
CA SER A 418 14.84 1.26 -22.75
C SER A 418 15.84 1.89 -23.73
N TYR A 419 15.54 3.03 -24.33
CA TYR A 419 16.50 3.73 -25.21
C TYR A 419 17.71 4.32 -24.45
N TRP A 420 17.65 4.43 -23.12
CA TRP A 420 18.78 4.83 -22.29
C TRP A 420 19.71 3.67 -21.93
N ASP A 421 19.25 2.41 -22.04
CA ASP A 421 20.02 1.24 -21.64
C ASP A 421 21.36 1.11 -22.36
N PRO A 422 21.44 1.31 -23.72
CA PRO A 422 22.72 1.29 -24.41
C PRO A 422 23.67 2.42 -23.98
N LEU A 423 23.14 3.59 -23.66
CA LEU A 423 23.95 4.72 -23.20
C LEU A 423 24.53 4.45 -21.82
N LEU A 424 23.69 3.95 -20.89
CA LEU A 424 24.14 3.57 -19.54
C LEU A 424 25.14 2.42 -19.57
N ALA A 425 24.97 1.42 -20.44
CA ALA A 425 25.92 0.32 -20.62
C ALA A 425 27.29 0.77 -21.18
N ASN A 426 27.32 1.88 -21.92
CA ASN A 426 28.54 2.47 -22.49
C ASN A 426 29.13 3.60 -21.63
N ASP A 427 28.52 3.96 -20.50
CA ASP A 427 29.03 4.96 -19.56
C ASP A 427 30.17 4.40 -18.69
N LYS A 428 31.30 4.08 -19.31
CA LYS A 428 32.44 3.46 -18.64
C LYS A 428 33.10 4.36 -17.61
N THR A 429 32.93 5.67 -17.75
CA THR A 429 33.52 6.69 -16.86
C THR A 429 32.59 7.14 -15.76
N GLY A 430 31.30 6.77 -15.82
CA GLY A 430 30.27 7.16 -14.87
C GLY A 430 29.78 8.62 -15.01
N HIS A 431 30.25 9.35 -16.05
CA HIS A 431 29.87 10.76 -16.23
C HIS A 431 28.42 10.94 -16.65
N LEU A 432 27.80 9.96 -17.31
CA LEU A 432 26.37 10.01 -17.62
C LEU A 432 25.55 9.90 -16.31
N VAL A 433 25.87 8.94 -15.45
CA VAL A 433 25.21 8.78 -14.15
C VAL A 433 25.46 10.01 -13.27
N LYS A 434 26.68 10.57 -13.29
CA LYS A 434 27.02 11.83 -12.61
C LYS A 434 26.12 12.98 -13.10
N THR A 435 26.00 13.15 -14.41
CA THR A 435 25.11 14.16 -15.04
C THR A 435 23.65 13.97 -14.59
N MET A 436 23.17 12.71 -14.56
CA MET A 436 21.82 12.38 -14.10
C MET A 436 21.62 12.73 -12.61
N ASN A 437 22.63 12.53 -11.78
CA ASN A 437 22.59 12.85 -10.36
C ASN A 437 22.64 14.36 -10.09
N GLU A 438 23.34 15.14 -10.89
CA GLU A 438 23.47 16.59 -10.74
C GLU A 438 22.29 17.39 -11.29
N THR A 439 21.63 16.86 -12.33
CA THR A 439 20.52 17.54 -12.99
C THR A 439 19.27 17.62 -12.12
N VAL A 440 18.76 18.83 -11.89
CA VAL A 440 17.59 19.09 -11.05
C VAL A 440 16.26 18.96 -11.83
N ASP A 441 15.14 18.89 -11.13
CA ASP A 441 13.83 18.67 -11.77
C ASP A 441 13.42 19.78 -12.72
N GLY A 442 13.75 21.04 -12.41
CA GLY A 442 13.50 22.17 -13.30
C GLY A 442 14.24 22.06 -14.65
N GLU A 443 15.51 21.57 -14.63
CA GLU A 443 16.24 21.29 -15.88
C GLU A 443 15.61 20.11 -16.63
N TYR A 444 15.23 19.03 -15.94
CA TYR A 444 14.56 17.88 -16.56
C TYR A 444 13.23 18.26 -17.22
N GLN A 445 12.49 19.18 -16.61
CA GLN A 445 11.26 19.72 -17.19
C GLN A 445 11.58 20.54 -18.45
N ALA A 446 12.52 21.47 -18.38
CA ALA A 446 12.92 22.31 -19.50
C ALA A 446 13.38 21.51 -20.72
N MET A 447 14.11 20.39 -20.52
CA MET A 447 14.56 19.49 -21.58
C MET A 447 13.42 18.93 -22.42
N LYS A 448 12.25 18.68 -21.83
CA LYS A 448 11.08 18.12 -22.56
C LYS A 448 10.18 19.20 -23.14
N ALA A 449 10.20 20.40 -22.58
CA ALA A 449 9.55 21.58 -23.17
C ALA A 449 10.33 22.19 -24.37
N ARG A 450 11.59 21.75 -24.56
CA ARG A 450 12.50 22.18 -25.62
C ARG A 450 12.72 21.04 -26.63
N ASP A 451 13.78 21.14 -27.41
CA ASP A 451 14.16 20.19 -28.47
C ASP A 451 15.42 19.36 -28.14
N GLY A 452 15.80 18.47 -29.04
CA GLY A 452 16.97 17.62 -28.87
C GLY A 452 18.30 18.38 -28.93
N ALA A 453 18.38 19.48 -29.63
CA ALA A 453 19.58 20.32 -29.66
C ALA A 453 19.83 20.93 -28.26
N TYR A 454 18.78 21.42 -27.63
CA TYR A 454 18.86 21.92 -26.24
C TYR A 454 19.33 20.82 -25.27
N VAL A 455 18.79 19.59 -25.38
CA VAL A 455 19.21 18.45 -24.53
C VAL A 455 20.67 18.08 -24.78
N ARG A 456 21.11 18.08 -26.05
CA ARG A 456 22.51 17.84 -26.40
C ARG A 456 23.42 18.83 -25.74
N GLU A 457 23.09 20.12 -25.82
CA GLU A 457 23.92 21.20 -25.28
C GLU A 457 23.91 21.21 -23.73
N LYS A 458 22.73 21.23 -23.13
CA LYS A 458 22.57 21.51 -21.69
C LYS A 458 22.73 20.28 -20.79
N PHE A 459 22.44 19.07 -21.29
CA PHE A 459 22.57 17.83 -20.53
C PHE A 459 23.83 17.08 -20.92
N PHE A 460 23.94 16.64 -22.17
CA PHE A 460 25.10 15.86 -22.60
C PHE A 460 26.36 16.74 -22.79
N GLY A 461 26.20 18.05 -22.95
CA GLY A 461 27.31 18.98 -23.05
C GLY A 461 27.99 19.33 -21.73
N LYS A 462 27.50 18.87 -20.58
CA LYS A 462 28.11 19.15 -19.26
C LYS A 462 29.52 18.56 -19.11
N TYR A 463 29.76 17.38 -19.72
CA TYR A 463 31.05 16.69 -19.70
C TYR A 463 31.43 16.27 -21.14
N LEU A 464 32.74 16.20 -21.41
CA LEU A 464 33.25 15.76 -22.71
C LEU A 464 32.81 14.33 -23.00
N GLU A 465 32.88 13.45 -22.04
CA GLU A 465 32.55 12.04 -22.13
C GLU A 465 31.07 11.84 -22.48
N THR A 466 30.16 12.59 -21.87
CA THR A 466 28.72 12.53 -22.20
C THR A 466 28.41 13.10 -23.57
N LYS A 467 29.16 14.11 -24.01
CA LYS A 467 29.06 14.68 -25.36
C LYS A 467 29.50 13.67 -26.44
N GLU A 468 30.61 12.97 -26.19
CA GLU A 468 31.13 11.91 -27.07
C GLU A 468 30.16 10.72 -27.14
N LEU A 469 29.59 10.31 -26.01
CA LEU A 469 28.63 9.20 -25.90
C LEU A 469 27.43 9.36 -26.87
N VAL A 470 26.98 10.56 -27.16
CA VAL A 470 25.85 10.85 -28.06
C VAL A 470 26.27 11.47 -29.40
N SER A 471 27.55 11.43 -29.73
CA SER A 471 28.08 12.06 -30.96
C SER A 471 27.45 11.53 -32.25
N SER A 472 27.10 10.25 -32.29
CA SER A 472 26.44 9.57 -33.42
C SER A 472 24.91 9.75 -33.48
N LEU A 473 24.28 10.25 -32.42
CA LEU A 473 22.83 10.40 -32.35
C LEU A 473 22.41 11.74 -32.97
N SER A 474 21.32 11.75 -33.74
CA SER A 474 20.69 12.99 -34.15
C SER A 474 19.96 13.68 -33.00
N ASP A 475 19.68 14.98 -33.11
CA ASP A 475 18.87 15.69 -32.11
C ASP A 475 17.46 15.08 -31.95
N LYS A 476 16.90 14.56 -33.04
CA LYS A 476 15.64 13.84 -33.00
C LYS A 476 15.73 12.55 -32.20
N ASP A 477 16.83 11.82 -32.27
CA ASP A 477 17.05 10.60 -31.47
C ASP A 477 17.25 10.95 -30.00
N ILE A 478 18.02 11.99 -29.69
CA ILE A 478 18.19 12.50 -28.31
C ILE A 478 16.84 12.92 -27.73
N TRP A 479 16.01 13.62 -28.47
CA TRP A 479 14.67 14.01 -27.99
C TRP A 479 13.77 12.81 -27.73
N ARG A 480 13.92 11.70 -28.48
CA ARG A 480 13.19 10.45 -28.31
C ARG A 480 13.58 9.65 -27.08
N LEU A 481 14.72 9.96 -26.44
CA LEU A 481 15.11 9.33 -25.16
C LEU A 481 14.01 9.58 -24.13
N ASN A 482 13.24 8.53 -23.81
CA ASN A 482 12.02 8.65 -23.08
C ASN A 482 12.20 8.38 -21.57
N ARG A 483 11.25 8.80 -20.77
CA ARG A 483 11.19 8.49 -19.32
C ARG A 483 10.64 7.09 -19.12
N GLY A 484 11.07 6.43 -18.04
CA GLY A 484 10.73 5.04 -17.74
C GLY A 484 9.25 4.78 -17.56
N GLY A 485 8.50 5.73 -16.96
CA GLY A 485 7.05 5.62 -16.80
C GLY A 485 6.24 5.64 -18.11
N HIS A 486 6.88 5.97 -19.24
CA HIS A 486 6.28 5.85 -20.58
C HIS A 486 6.71 4.57 -21.32
N ASP A 487 7.60 3.79 -20.73
CA ASP A 487 8.11 2.55 -21.32
C ASP A 487 7.35 1.35 -20.72
N PRO A 488 6.52 0.64 -21.50
CA PRO A 488 5.71 -0.47 -20.98
C PRO A 488 6.56 -1.65 -20.48
N HIS A 489 7.77 -1.86 -21.01
CA HIS A 489 8.66 -2.94 -20.54
C HIS A 489 9.20 -2.62 -19.15
N LYS A 490 9.66 -1.40 -18.92
CA LYS A 490 10.17 -0.93 -17.62
C LYS A 490 9.06 -0.96 -16.57
N VAL A 491 7.86 -0.49 -16.92
CA VAL A 491 6.70 -0.50 -16.04
C VAL A 491 6.26 -1.94 -15.72
N PHE A 492 6.23 -2.84 -16.71
CA PHE A 492 5.90 -4.25 -16.49
C PHE A 492 6.88 -4.92 -15.53
N ALA A 493 8.19 -4.74 -15.72
CA ALA A 493 9.21 -5.28 -14.84
C ALA A 493 9.06 -4.77 -13.39
N ALA A 494 8.76 -3.48 -13.23
CA ALA A 494 8.52 -2.87 -11.93
C ALA A 494 7.28 -3.45 -11.23
N TYR A 495 6.17 -3.62 -11.94
CA TYR A 495 4.94 -4.18 -11.39
C TYR A 495 5.06 -5.67 -11.07
N ASP A 496 5.79 -6.43 -11.89
CA ASP A 496 6.10 -7.83 -11.62
C ASP A 496 6.89 -7.96 -10.31
N LYS A 497 7.95 -7.16 -10.13
CA LYS A 497 8.76 -7.17 -8.91
C LYS A 497 7.96 -6.68 -7.69
N ALA A 498 7.15 -5.63 -7.84
CA ALA A 498 6.29 -5.08 -6.78
C ALA A 498 5.24 -6.10 -6.31
N SER A 499 4.57 -6.78 -7.25
CA SER A 499 3.51 -7.74 -6.91
C SER A 499 4.02 -9.00 -6.21
N LYS A 500 5.30 -9.33 -6.37
CA LYS A 500 5.97 -10.48 -5.75
C LYS A 500 6.68 -10.15 -4.44
N ASN A 501 6.79 -8.87 -4.09
CA ASN A 501 7.41 -8.47 -2.84
C ASN A 501 6.64 -9.01 -1.64
N VAL A 502 7.36 -9.48 -0.61
CA VAL A 502 6.81 -10.05 0.62
C VAL A 502 7.43 -9.35 1.81
N GLY A 503 6.63 -9.16 2.86
CA GLY A 503 7.08 -8.65 4.16
C GLY A 503 7.23 -7.14 4.26
N SER A 504 6.97 -6.38 3.19
CA SER A 504 6.92 -4.91 3.23
C SER A 504 6.04 -4.34 2.12
N PRO A 505 5.43 -3.16 2.29
CA PRO A 505 4.76 -2.45 1.21
C PRO A 505 5.76 -2.02 0.14
N THR A 506 5.27 -1.82 -1.08
CA THR A 506 6.12 -1.38 -2.20
C THR A 506 5.65 -0.05 -2.76
N VAL A 507 6.60 0.84 -3.07
CA VAL A 507 6.36 2.04 -3.87
C VAL A 507 7.12 1.96 -5.20
N VAL A 508 6.41 2.16 -6.30
CA VAL A 508 6.96 2.33 -7.64
C VAL A 508 6.99 3.83 -7.95
N ILE A 509 8.16 4.42 -8.04
CA ILE A 509 8.37 5.84 -8.33
C ILE A 509 8.68 5.96 -9.82
N ALA A 510 7.67 6.32 -10.63
CA ALA A 510 7.74 6.29 -12.07
C ALA A 510 7.89 7.71 -12.66
N LYS A 511 9.05 8.00 -13.26
CA LYS A 511 9.28 9.28 -13.94
C LYS A 511 8.53 9.34 -15.26
N THR A 512 7.70 10.37 -15.41
CA THR A 512 6.88 10.62 -16.61
C THR A 512 7.06 12.06 -17.12
N ILE A 513 6.21 12.45 -18.05
CA ILE A 513 6.17 13.80 -18.60
C ILE A 513 4.71 14.27 -18.51
N LYS A 514 4.46 15.40 -17.86
CA LYS A 514 3.12 16.00 -17.79
C LYS A 514 2.66 16.40 -19.17
N GLY A 515 1.42 16.05 -19.54
CA GLY A 515 0.90 16.33 -20.86
C GLY A 515 1.61 15.58 -22.01
N TYR A 516 2.16 14.39 -21.74
CA TYR A 516 2.88 13.59 -22.73
C TYR A 516 2.09 13.44 -24.04
N GLY A 517 2.69 13.88 -25.12
CA GLY A 517 2.13 13.85 -26.47
C GLY A 517 1.33 15.08 -26.86
N MET A 518 1.09 16.03 -25.95
CA MET A 518 0.33 17.26 -26.25
C MET A 518 1.15 18.32 -27.04
N GLY A 519 2.41 18.00 -27.36
CA GLY A 519 3.25 18.90 -28.16
C GLY A 519 3.57 20.20 -27.44
N LYS A 520 3.77 21.26 -28.25
CA LYS A 520 4.18 22.59 -27.75
C LYS A 520 3.18 23.24 -26.80
N SER A 521 1.89 22.91 -26.93
CA SER A 521 0.82 23.53 -26.16
C SER A 521 0.62 22.90 -24.79
N GLY A 522 1.23 21.74 -24.50
CA GLY A 522 0.95 21.05 -23.26
C GLY A 522 2.03 20.09 -22.76
N GLU A 523 3.07 19.75 -23.54
CA GLU A 523 4.06 18.77 -23.10
C GLU A 523 5.14 19.43 -22.24
N SER A 524 5.13 19.17 -20.94
CA SER A 524 6.11 19.66 -19.94
C SER A 524 6.14 21.18 -19.71
N VAL A 525 5.15 21.93 -20.20
CA VAL A 525 5.05 23.39 -19.96
C VAL A 525 4.29 23.68 -18.66
N ASN A 526 4.55 24.83 -18.02
CA ASN A 526 3.93 25.15 -16.72
C ASN A 526 2.41 25.28 -16.79
N THR A 527 1.86 25.68 -17.94
CA THR A 527 0.42 25.83 -18.15
C THR A 527 -0.32 24.52 -18.43
N THR A 528 0.37 23.38 -18.51
CA THR A 528 -0.21 22.07 -18.88
C THR A 528 -1.39 21.67 -18.02
N HIS A 529 -1.35 21.98 -16.72
CA HIS A 529 -2.44 21.60 -15.81
C HIS A 529 -3.76 22.30 -16.15
N GLN A 530 -3.70 23.52 -16.62
CA GLN A 530 -4.85 24.33 -16.97
C GLN A 530 -5.32 24.12 -18.41
N THR A 531 -4.57 23.35 -19.22
CA THR A 531 -4.90 23.11 -20.63
C THR A 531 -6.17 22.25 -20.73
N LYS A 532 -7.28 22.89 -21.04
CA LYS A 532 -8.62 22.30 -21.24
C LYS A 532 -9.07 22.40 -22.68
N LYS A 533 -8.46 23.29 -23.43
CA LYS A 533 -8.75 23.61 -24.83
C LYS A 533 -7.49 23.34 -25.62
N LEU A 534 -7.55 22.38 -26.52
CA LEU A 534 -6.57 22.15 -27.56
C LEU A 534 -7.16 22.75 -28.84
N ASP A 535 -6.38 23.52 -29.57
CA ASP A 535 -6.79 23.98 -30.88
C ASP A 535 -6.75 22.85 -31.92
N ILE A 536 -7.14 23.14 -33.14
CA ILE A 536 -7.22 22.12 -34.19
C ILE A 536 -5.82 21.60 -34.56
N ASP A 537 -4.82 22.46 -34.55
CA ASP A 537 -3.45 22.10 -34.92
C ASP A 537 -2.84 21.19 -33.79
N ASP A 538 -3.12 21.50 -32.54
CA ASP A 538 -2.77 20.63 -31.39
C ASP A 538 -3.43 19.25 -31.49
N LEU A 539 -4.72 19.21 -31.84
CA LEU A 539 -5.45 17.95 -32.01
C LEU A 539 -4.93 17.14 -33.19
N MET A 540 -4.59 17.81 -34.33
CA MET A 540 -3.94 17.17 -35.47
C MET A 540 -2.59 16.56 -35.07
N TYR A 541 -1.75 17.37 -34.38
CA TYR A 541 -0.47 16.89 -33.87
C TYR A 541 -0.64 15.69 -32.94
N TYR A 542 -1.62 15.71 -32.02
CA TYR A 542 -1.90 14.64 -31.08
C TYR A 542 -2.33 13.35 -31.78
N ARG A 543 -3.25 13.46 -32.78
CA ARG A 543 -3.66 12.36 -33.66
C ARG A 543 -2.45 11.72 -34.36
N ASP A 544 -1.62 12.55 -35.01
CA ASP A 544 -0.46 12.07 -35.78
C ASP A 544 0.61 11.46 -34.91
N ARG A 545 0.87 12.05 -33.76
CA ARG A 545 1.84 11.53 -32.79
C ARG A 545 1.51 10.12 -32.32
N PHE A 546 0.24 9.80 -32.17
CA PHE A 546 -0.25 8.53 -31.65
C PHE A 546 -0.84 7.61 -32.73
N ASP A 547 -0.70 7.93 -34.00
CA ASP A 547 -1.23 7.15 -35.15
C ASP A 547 -2.73 6.83 -34.96
N VAL A 548 -3.54 7.78 -34.49
CA VAL A 548 -4.98 7.56 -34.33
C VAL A 548 -5.64 7.61 -35.72
N PRO A 549 -6.40 6.60 -36.14
CA PRO A 549 -6.89 6.48 -37.52
C PRO A 549 -8.14 7.33 -37.77
N LEU A 550 -7.98 8.67 -37.67
CA LEU A 550 -9.01 9.66 -37.90
C LEU A 550 -8.59 10.57 -39.06
N THR A 551 -9.55 10.92 -39.93
CA THR A 551 -9.39 11.92 -40.97
C THR A 551 -9.32 13.32 -40.36
N ASP A 552 -8.76 14.27 -41.10
CA ASP A 552 -8.70 15.68 -40.68
C ASP A 552 -10.08 16.26 -40.35
N GLN A 553 -11.11 15.87 -41.10
CA GLN A 553 -12.48 16.30 -40.81
C GLN A 553 -13.02 15.75 -39.50
N GLN A 554 -12.73 14.50 -39.19
CA GLN A 554 -13.13 13.87 -37.94
C GLN A 554 -12.39 14.49 -36.72
N VAL A 555 -11.11 14.85 -36.91
CA VAL A 555 -10.34 15.59 -35.89
C VAL A 555 -10.95 17.00 -35.67
N LYS A 556 -11.32 17.72 -36.72
CA LYS A 556 -12.00 19.05 -36.61
C LYS A 556 -13.33 18.93 -35.86
N ASN A 557 -14.04 17.84 -36.06
CA ASN A 557 -15.30 17.51 -35.33
C ASN A 557 -15.04 16.98 -33.92
N ILE A 558 -13.81 16.67 -33.56
CA ILE A 558 -13.40 16.04 -32.27
C ILE A 558 -14.17 14.76 -32.08
N GLU A 559 -14.22 13.89 -33.10
CA GLU A 559 -14.94 12.63 -33.03
C GLU A 559 -14.23 11.64 -32.11
N TYR A 560 -15.02 10.86 -31.36
CA TYR A 560 -14.47 9.69 -30.66
C TYR A 560 -14.10 8.61 -31.67
N TYR A 561 -13.16 7.76 -31.29
CA TYR A 561 -12.79 6.63 -32.12
C TYR A 561 -12.86 5.33 -31.34
N LYS A 562 -13.63 4.39 -31.83
CA LYS A 562 -13.70 3.03 -31.35
C LYS A 562 -13.58 2.06 -32.51
N PRO A 563 -12.61 1.15 -32.51
CA PRO A 563 -12.50 0.11 -33.52
C PRO A 563 -13.73 -0.81 -33.55
N ASP A 564 -13.91 -1.51 -34.66
CA ASP A 564 -14.93 -2.55 -34.78
C ASP A 564 -14.74 -3.64 -33.72
N GLN A 565 -15.83 -4.29 -33.30
CA GLN A 565 -15.83 -5.36 -32.29
C GLN A 565 -14.92 -6.55 -32.65
N ASN A 566 -14.70 -6.78 -33.94
CA ASN A 566 -13.80 -7.83 -34.43
C ASN A 566 -12.36 -7.40 -34.62
N SER A 567 -12.03 -6.11 -34.38
CA SER A 567 -10.68 -5.61 -34.49
C SER A 567 -9.72 -6.31 -33.52
N PRO A 568 -8.42 -6.37 -33.86
CA PRO A 568 -7.42 -6.96 -32.97
C PRO A 568 -7.37 -6.27 -31.60
N GLU A 569 -7.56 -4.95 -31.57
CA GLU A 569 -7.52 -4.14 -30.34
C GLU A 569 -8.66 -4.52 -29.39
N ILE A 570 -9.90 -4.60 -29.89
CA ILE A 570 -11.06 -4.90 -29.05
C ILE A 570 -11.04 -6.37 -28.58
N LYS A 571 -10.66 -7.29 -29.47
CA LYS A 571 -10.45 -8.70 -29.08
C LYS A 571 -9.38 -8.81 -27.99
N TYR A 572 -8.25 -8.16 -28.16
CA TYR A 572 -7.16 -8.19 -27.18
C TYR A 572 -7.59 -7.64 -25.82
N ILE A 573 -8.24 -6.47 -25.78
CA ILE A 573 -8.78 -5.89 -24.55
C ILE A 573 -9.68 -6.91 -23.81
N ASN A 574 -10.63 -7.51 -24.53
CA ASN A 574 -11.59 -8.44 -23.94
C ASN A 574 -10.90 -9.73 -23.46
N GLU A 575 -10.01 -10.31 -24.25
CA GLU A 575 -9.26 -11.52 -23.89
C GLU A 575 -8.41 -11.29 -22.62
N ARG A 576 -7.67 -10.17 -22.56
CA ARG A 576 -6.86 -9.82 -21.37
C ARG A 576 -7.74 -9.64 -20.13
N ARG A 577 -8.88 -8.95 -20.28
CA ARG A 577 -9.80 -8.73 -19.15
C ARG A 577 -10.50 -10.03 -18.71
N ILE A 578 -10.86 -10.90 -19.63
CA ILE A 578 -11.40 -12.24 -19.31
C ILE A 578 -10.36 -13.07 -18.55
N GLN A 579 -9.10 -13.09 -19.03
CA GLN A 579 -8.00 -13.78 -18.35
C GLN A 579 -7.76 -13.27 -16.93
N LEU A 580 -7.95 -11.97 -16.71
CA LEU A 580 -7.81 -11.29 -15.41
C LEU A 580 -9.13 -11.25 -14.60
N GLY A 581 -10.15 -12.01 -15.01
CA GLY A 581 -11.37 -12.24 -14.24
C GLY A 581 -12.52 -11.28 -14.50
N GLY A 582 -12.36 -10.26 -15.35
CA GLY A 582 -13.41 -9.29 -15.68
C GLY A 582 -12.91 -7.86 -15.81
N PHE A 583 -13.83 -6.92 -15.88
CA PHE A 583 -13.53 -5.50 -16.07
C PHE A 583 -13.20 -4.77 -14.75
N ILE A 584 -12.43 -3.69 -14.84
CA ILE A 584 -12.07 -2.78 -13.75
C ILE A 584 -12.10 -1.34 -14.29
N PRO A 585 -12.57 -0.35 -13.50
CA PRO A 585 -13.21 -0.47 -12.20
C PRO A 585 -14.62 -1.08 -12.28
N GLU A 586 -14.96 -1.83 -11.26
CA GLU A 586 -16.30 -2.38 -11.06
C GLU A 586 -16.59 -2.45 -9.57
N ARG A 587 -17.82 -2.08 -9.16
CA ARG A 587 -18.20 -2.07 -7.75
C ARG A 587 -19.49 -2.87 -7.55
N THR A 588 -19.51 -3.70 -6.54
CA THR A 588 -20.71 -4.40 -6.07
C THR A 588 -21.36 -3.59 -4.96
N THR A 589 -22.66 -3.34 -5.06
CA THR A 589 -23.44 -2.62 -4.03
C THR A 589 -24.18 -3.54 -3.07
N TYR A 590 -24.02 -4.83 -3.23
CA TYR A 590 -24.74 -5.86 -2.47
C TYR A 590 -23.78 -6.77 -1.71
N ALA A 591 -24.09 -7.06 -0.46
CA ALA A 591 -23.50 -8.12 0.34
C ALA A 591 -24.57 -8.97 1.01
N LYS A 592 -24.22 -10.20 1.38
CA LYS A 592 -25.13 -11.09 2.09
C LYS A 592 -25.57 -10.47 3.42
N PRO A 593 -26.88 -10.30 3.67
CA PRO A 593 -27.36 -9.67 4.90
C PRO A 593 -26.93 -10.45 6.14
N VAL A 594 -26.67 -9.73 7.22
CA VAL A 594 -26.39 -10.29 8.54
C VAL A 594 -27.71 -10.44 9.27
N LYS A 595 -27.91 -11.60 9.89
CA LYS A 595 -29.08 -11.84 10.75
C LYS A 595 -28.96 -10.97 12.00
N ALA A 596 -29.97 -10.15 12.26
CA ALA A 596 -30.00 -9.32 13.46
C ALA A 596 -30.05 -10.22 14.72
N PRO A 597 -29.44 -9.80 15.82
CA PRO A 597 -29.51 -10.50 17.08
C PRO A 597 -30.95 -10.48 17.64
N PRO A 598 -31.35 -11.45 18.45
CA PRO A 598 -32.64 -11.42 19.11
C PRO A 598 -32.72 -10.22 20.09
N LYS A 599 -33.93 -9.68 20.30
CA LYS A 599 -34.11 -8.45 21.09
C LYS A 599 -33.85 -8.65 22.60
N ASP A 600 -33.94 -9.87 23.08
CA ASP A 600 -33.74 -10.25 24.48
C ASP A 600 -32.30 -10.10 24.97
N ILE A 601 -31.31 -10.09 24.06
CA ILE A 601 -29.90 -9.81 24.44
C ILE A 601 -29.73 -8.44 25.11
N PHE A 602 -30.71 -7.53 24.95
CA PHE A 602 -30.70 -6.20 25.53
C PHE A 602 -31.65 -6.06 26.72
N ASP A 603 -32.21 -7.14 27.25
CA ASP A 603 -33.21 -7.06 28.32
C ASP A 603 -32.64 -6.45 29.60
N ASN A 604 -31.36 -6.71 29.91
CA ASN A 604 -30.65 -6.08 31.02
C ASN A 604 -30.46 -4.56 30.85
N MET A 605 -30.63 -4.03 29.64
CA MET A 605 -30.51 -2.59 29.35
C MET A 605 -31.87 -1.87 29.31
N LYS A 606 -32.98 -2.61 29.40
CA LYS A 606 -34.32 -2.06 29.39
C LYS A 606 -34.83 -1.64 30.78
N VAL A 607 -34.08 -2.00 31.81
CA VAL A 607 -34.38 -1.68 33.19
C VAL A 607 -33.72 -0.36 33.59
N SER A 608 -34.34 0.36 34.53
CA SER A 608 -33.76 1.59 35.10
C SER A 608 -32.45 1.27 35.83
N THR A 609 -31.49 2.17 35.77
CA THR A 609 -30.29 2.13 36.61
C THR A 609 -30.54 2.47 38.08
N GLY A 610 -31.80 2.80 38.42
CA GLY A 610 -32.17 3.24 39.77
C GLY A 610 -31.52 4.60 40.09
N GLU A 611 -30.83 4.67 41.23
CA GLU A 611 -30.08 5.86 41.65
C GLU A 611 -28.65 5.90 41.10
N LYS A 612 -28.21 4.82 40.40
CA LYS A 612 -26.87 4.75 39.83
C LYS A 612 -26.74 5.58 38.57
N GLU A 613 -25.87 6.56 38.63
CA GLU A 613 -25.50 7.34 37.44
C GLU A 613 -24.68 6.49 36.46
N MET A 614 -24.99 6.61 35.18
CA MET A 614 -24.27 5.92 34.10
C MET A 614 -24.03 6.90 32.94
N SER A 615 -22.79 6.95 32.48
CA SER A 615 -22.45 7.69 31.26
C SER A 615 -23.04 7.01 30.01
N THR A 616 -23.30 7.82 28.98
CA THR A 616 -23.72 7.27 27.67
C THR A 616 -22.67 6.32 27.07
N THR A 617 -21.39 6.58 27.33
CA THR A 617 -20.27 5.72 26.89
C THR A 617 -20.31 4.35 27.57
N MET A 618 -20.56 4.30 28.89
CA MET A 618 -20.74 3.02 29.59
C MET A 618 -21.97 2.25 29.11
N ALA A 619 -23.06 2.94 28.78
CA ALA A 619 -24.22 2.32 28.18
C ALA A 619 -23.87 1.70 26.80
N LEU A 620 -23.07 2.40 25.97
CA LEU A 620 -22.56 1.88 24.71
C LEU A 620 -21.66 0.64 24.94
N VAL A 621 -20.74 0.67 25.90
CA VAL A 621 -19.86 -0.47 26.22
C VAL A 621 -20.67 -1.71 26.61
N ARG A 622 -21.71 -1.53 27.44
CA ARG A 622 -22.65 -2.63 27.79
C ARG A 622 -23.38 -3.16 26.55
N MET A 623 -23.84 -2.28 25.67
CA MET A 623 -24.48 -2.68 24.41
C MET A 623 -23.53 -3.49 23.53
N LEU A 624 -22.28 -3.04 23.35
CA LEU A 624 -21.25 -3.75 22.59
C LEU A 624 -20.94 -5.10 23.23
N THR A 625 -20.84 -5.16 24.58
CA THR A 625 -20.65 -6.40 25.32
C THR A 625 -21.76 -7.41 25.05
N ASN A 626 -23.02 -6.96 25.03
CA ASN A 626 -24.15 -7.83 24.68
C ASN A 626 -24.08 -8.31 23.21
N LEU A 627 -23.75 -7.43 22.27
CA LEU A 627 -23.57 -7.78 20.85
C LEU A 627 -22.45 -8.80 20.63
N LEU A 628 -21.39 -8.76 21.44
CA LEU A 628 -20.29 -9.74 21.40
C LEU A 628 -20.70 -11.16 21.84
N ARG A 629 -21.88 -11.34 22.43
CA ARG A 629 -22.45 -12.65 22.77
C ARG A 629 -23.21 -13.29 21.59
N ASP A 630 -23.60 -12.51 20.58
CA ASP A 630 -24.32 -13.04 19.41
C ASP A 630 -23.35 -13.61 18.37
N LYS A 631 -23.48 -14.90 18.05
CA LYS A 631 -22.57 -15.63 17.15
C LYS A 631 -22.53 -15.10 15.71
N ASN A 632 -23.56 -14.39 15.25
CA ASN A 632 -23.64 -13.84 13.90
C ASN A 632 -23.03 -12.42 13.85
N VAL A 633 -23.22 -11.65 14.91
CA VAL A 633 -22.82 -10.23 14.99
C VAL A 633 -21.41 -10.08 15.57
N ALA A 634 -21.09 -10.84 16.63
CA ALA A 634 -19.81 -10.71 17.32
C ALA A 634 -18.57 -10.72 16.39
N PRO A 635 -18.42 -11.65 15.43
CA PRO A 635 -17.26 -11.64 14.54
C PRO A 635 -17.16 -10.42 13.63
N ARG A 636 -18.25 -9.67 13.49
CA ARG A 636 -18.38 -8.53 12.58
C ARG A 636 -18.30 -7.18 13.28
N LEU A 637 -18.32 -7.18 14.60
CA LEU A 637 -18.10 -5.99 15.40
C LEU A 637 -16.62 -5.61 15.35
N VAL A 638 -16.34 -4.35 15.04
CA VAL A 638 -14.98 -3.82 14.93
C VAL A 638 -14.88 -2.58 15.83
N PRO A 639 -14.48 -2.74 17.10
CA PRO A 639 -14.14 -1.60 17.94
C PRO A 639 -12.88 -0.92 17.38
N ILE A 640 -12.93 0.38 17.17
CA ILE A 640 -11.82 1.18 16.64
C ILE A 640 -11.54 2.27 17.69
N ILE A 641 -10.36 2.23 18.27
CA ILE A 641 -10.04 3.02 19.48
C ILE A 641 -8.76 3.84 19.25
N PRO A 642 -8.83 5.17 19.38
CA PRO A 642 -7.66 6.03 19.32
C PRO A 642 -7.01 6.20 20.70
N ASP A 643 -6.43 5.12 21.27
CA ASP A 643 -5.68 5.08 22.54
C ASP A 643 -6.48 5.54 23.80
N GLU A 644 -7.80 5.33 23.80
CA GLU A 644 -8.65 5.77 24.92
C GLU A 644 -9.53 4.66 25.50
N ALA A 645 -9.15 3.37 25.29
CA ALA A 645 -9.96 2.25 25.76
C ALA A 645 -10.19 2.29 27.27
N ARG A 646 -9.16 2.54 28.07
CA ARG A 646 -9.28 2.62 29.54
C ARG A 646 -10.07 3.86 29.99
N THR A 647 -9.92 4.99 29.27
CA THR A 647 -10.68 6.21 29.54
C THR A 647 -12.19 6.00 29.36
N PHE A 648 -12.58 5.15 28.41
CA PHE A 648 -13.98 4.87 28.08
C PHE A 648 -14.52 3.58 28.69
N GLY A 649 -13.76 2.91 29.57
CA GLY A 649 -14.17 1.66 30.21
C GLY A 649 -14.28 0.47 29.25
N MET A 650 -13.44 0.45 28.19
CA MET A 650 -13.39 -0.60 27.18
C MET A 650 -12.25 -1.61 27.40
N GLU A 651 -11.46 -1.46 28.46
CA GLU A 651 -10.33 -2.33 28.76
C GLU A 651 -10.71 -3.81 28.93
N GLY A 652 -11.96 -4.09 29.31
CA GLY A 652 -12.49 -5.46 29.35
C GLY A 652 -12.49 -6.15 27.99
N PHE A 653 -12.42 -5.41 26.89
CA PHE A 653 -12.31 -5.98 25.54
C PHE A 653 -10.91 -6.54 25.25
N PHE A 654 -9.86 -6.07 25.94
CA PHE A 654 -8.49 -6.54 25.69
C PHE A 654 -8.35 -8.05 25.91
N GLN A 655 -8.91 -8.56 27.01
CA GLN A 655 -8.89 -9.99 27.30
C GLN A 655 -9.97 -10.78 26.53
N LYS A 656 -11.13 -10.15 26.30
CA LYS A 656 -12.29 -10.84 25.70
C LYS A 656 -12.14 -11.08 24.21
N ILE A 657 -11.67 -10.09 23.46
CA ILE A 657 -11.59 -10.13 22.00
C ILE A 657 -10.21 -9.73 21.43
N GLY A 658 -9.27 -9.36 22.28
CA GLY A 658 -7.90 -9.04 21.93
C GLY A 658 -7.73 -7.77 21.10
N ILE A 659 -6.57 -7.15 21.23
CA ILE A 659 -6.12 -6.06 20.37
C ILE A 659 -5.43 -6.68 19.14
N TYR A 660 -5.78 -6.21 17.95
CA TYR A 660 -5.16 -6.69 16.73
C TYR A 660 -3.69 -6.25 16.65
N ALA A 661 -2.79 -7.21 16.54
CA ALA A 661 -1.39 -6.98 16.24
C ALA A 661 -0.93 -7.97 15.16
N HIS A 662 -0.44 -7.47 14.05
CA HIS A 662 -0.06 -8.28 12.88
C HIS A 662 0.91 -9.44 13.20
N GLU A 663 1.83 -9.24 14.14
CA GLU A 663 2.81 -10.25 14.57
C GLU A 663 2.45 -10.95 15.90
N GLY A 664 1.32 -10.59 16.50
CA GLY A 664 0.96 -11.00 17.87
C GLY A 664 1.81 -10.31 18.92
N GLN A 665 1.63 -10.68 20.19
CA GLN A 665 2.35 -10.12 21.34
C GLN A 665 3.69 -10.82 21.52
N LYS A 666 4.79 -10.07 21.53
CA LYS A 666 6.16 -10.58 21.67
C LYS A 666 6.80 -10.26 23.02
N TYR A 667 6.02 -9.73 23.94
CA TYR A 667 6.42 -9.35 25.29
C TYR A 667 5.37 -9.75 26.32
N GLU A 668 5.73 -9.84 27.57
CA GLU A 668 4.81 -9.94 28.67
C GLU A 668 4.38 -8.52 29.06
N PRO A 669 3.06 -8.21 29.06
CA PRO A 669 2.59 -6.88 29.45
C PRO A 669 2.84 -6.64 30.93
N GLU A 670 3.14 -5.39 31.29
CA GLU A 670 3.44 -5.00 32.67
C GLU A 670 2.29 -5.32 33.62
N ASP A 671 1.05 -5.17 33.12
CA ASP A 671 -0.19 -5.44 33.83
C ASP A 671 -0.68 -6.90 33.69
N SER A 672 0.19 -7.87 33.35
CA SER A 672 -0.16 -9.27 33.06
C SER A 672 -0.91 -9.98 34.21
N ALA A 673 -0.74 -9.52 35.45
CA ALA A 673 -1.45 -10.02 36.62
C ALA A 673 -2.89 -9.51 36.79
N GLN A 674 -3.26 -8.44 36.02
CA GLN A 674 -4.58 -7.82 36.11
C GLN A 674 -5.60 -8.55 35.23
N LEU A 675 -6.87 -8.51 35.63
CA LEU A 675 -7.98 -9.13 34.90
C LEU A 675 -8.17 -8.52 33.51
N SER A 676 -8.01 -7.20 33.36
CA SER A 676 -8.11 -6.46 32.12
C SER A 676 -6.75 -6.08 31.54
N SER A 677 -5.75 -6.97 31.72
CA SER A 677 -4.41 -6.74 31.21
C SER A 677 -4.39 -6.52 29.68
N TYR A 678 -3.42 -5.74 29.23
CA TYR A 678 -3.24 -5.43 27.82
C TYR A 678 -2.86 -6.70 27.04
N LYS A 679 -3.65 -7.05 26.02
CA LYS A 679 -3.47 -8.29 25.25
C LYS A 679 -3.52 -8.05 23.76
N GLU A 680 -2.41 -8.30 23.10
CA GLU A 680 -2.27 -8.25 21.63
C GLU A 680 -2.25 -9.64 21.02
N GLU A 681 -2.95 -9.84 19.92
CA GLU A 681 -2.93 -11.10 19.18
C GLU A 681 -3.26 -10.92 17.69
N LYS A 682 -2.78 -11.84 16.84
CA LYS A 682 -3.04 -11.79 15.38
C LYS A 682 -4.52 -11.84 15.05
N SER A 683 -5.29 -12.56 15.84
CA SER A 683 -6.75 -12.69 15.69
C SER A 683 -7.51 -11.63 16.48
N GLY A 684 -6.83 -10.70 17.12
CA GLY A 684 -7.42 -9.62 17.90
C GLY A 684 -8.46 -8.84 17.11
N GLN A 685 -9.50 -8.41 17.80
CA GLN A 685 -10.66 -7.79 17.18
C GLN A 685 -10.68 -6.27 17.32
N VAL A 686 -10.10 -5.74 18.39
CA VAL A 686 -9.97 -4.30 18.60
C VAL A 686 -8.89 -3.74 17.67
N LEU A 687 -9.22 -2.71 16.91
CA LEU A 687 -8.26 -1.89 16.17
C LEU A 687 -7.82 -0.74 17.07
N GLU A 688 -6.70 -0.90 17.74
CA GLU A 688 -6.04 0.14 18.51
C GLU A 688 -5.19 1.00 17.58
N GLU A 689 -5.61 2.26 17.37
CA GLU A 689 -5.03 3.13 16.34
C GLU A 689 -3.92 4.04 16.88
N GLY A 690 -3.72 4.04 18.21
CA GLY A 690 -2.91 5.04 18.87
C GLY A 690 -3.58 6.43 18.84
N ILE A 691 -2.88 7.47 19.26
CA ILE A 691 -3.39 8.86 19.25
C ILE A 691 -3.47 9.35 17.80
N ASN A 692 -4.49 8.86 17.07
CA ASN A 692 -4.63 9.07 15.62
C ASN A 692 -6.08 8.95 15.15
N GLU A 693 -6.84 10.02 15.29
CA GLU A 693 -8.25 10.07 14.89
C GLU A 693 -8.43 9.96 13.36
N ALA A 694 -7.49 10.51 12.58
CA ALA A 694 -7.51 10.38 11.13
C ALA A 694 -7.35 8.90 10.70
N GLY A 695 -6.49 8.15 11.39
CA GLY A 695 -6.33 6.70 11.22
C GLY A 695 -7.57 5.92 11.65
N ALA A 696 -8.15 6.25 12.81
CA ALA A 696 -9.38 5.64 13.30
C ALA A 696 -10.54 5.84 12.30
N MET A 697 -10.70 7.06 11.75
CA MET A 697 -11.69 7.34 10.70
C MET A 697 -11.39 6.54 9.42
N SER A 698 -10.14 6.40 9.03
CA SER A 698 -9.75 5.63 7.83
C SER A 698 -10.02 4.13 8.00
N SER A 699 -9.75 3.56 9.18
CA SER A 699 -10.14 2.20 9.55
C SER A 699 -11.65 2.02 9.55
N TRP A 700 -12.39 2.99 10.08
CA TRP A 700 -13.86 2.99 10.06
C TRP A 700 -14.41 2.99 8.63
N ILE A 701 -13.86 3.81 7.72
CA ILE A 701 -14.22 3.82 6.30
C ILE A 701 -13.96 2.45 5.67
N ALA A 702 -12.80 1.85 5.93
CA ALA A 702 -12.44 0.53 5.40
C ALA A 702 -13.41 -0.55 5.90
N ALA A 703 -13.74 -0.55 7.20
CA ALA A 703 -14.70 -1.47 7.79
C ALA A 703 -16.13 -1.24 7.25
N GLY A 704 -16.59 0.01 7.23
CA GLY A 704 -17.95 0.38 6.79
C GLY A 704 -18.21 0.14 5.31
N THR A 705 -17.18 0.23 4.45
CA THR A 705 -17.29 -0.04 3.00
C THR A 705 -16.94 -1.47 2.61
N SER A 706 -16.58 -2.33 3.56
CA SER A 706 -16.15 -3.71 3.30
C SER A 706 -17.20 -4.57 2.59
N TYR A 707 -18.47 -4.23 2.71
CA TYR A 707 -19.57 -4.92 2.00
C TYR A 707 -19.40 -4.84 0.47
N THR A 708 -18.84 -3.77 -0.05
CA THR A 708 -18.58 -3.60 -1.48
C THR A 708 -17.25 -4.21 -1.94
N ASN A 709 -16.21 -4.11 -1.11
CA ASN A 709 -14.84 -4.44 -1.47
C ASN A 709 -14.44 -5.86 -1.07
N LEU A 710 -14.95 -6.32 0.07
CA LEU A 710 -14.57 -7.59 0.71
C LEU A 710 -15.76 -8.56 0.88
N SER A 711 -16.95 -8.14 0.42
CA SER A 711 -18.20 -8.92 0.46
C SER A 711 -18.67 -9.28 1.88
N LEU A 712 -18.26 -8.51 2.89
CA LEU A 712 -18.61 -8.68 4.30
C LEU A 712 -19.24 -7.41 4.84
N ILE A 713 -20.27 -7.55 5.65
CA ILE A 713 -20.84 -6.46 6.44
C ILE A 713 -20.16 -6.44 7.79
N HIS A 714 -19.64 -5.30 8.20
CA HIS A 714 -19.08 -5.05 9.53
C HIS A 714 -19.87 -3.96 10.25
N ILE A 715 -19.87 -4.05 11.57
CA ILE A 715 -20.43 -3.05 12.47
C ILE A 715 -19.23 -2.41 13.18
N SER A 716 -19.03 -1.12 12.96
CA SER A 716 -17.97 -0.36 13.60
C SER A 716 -18.52 0.96 14.10
N GLU A 717 -18.06 1.37 15.25
CA GLU A 717 -18.39 2.62 15.90
C GLU A 717 -17.08 3.34 16.24
N PRO A 718 -16.88 4.58 15.80
CA PRO A 718 -15.79 5.39 16.31
C PRO A 718 -16.11 5.75 17.75
N THR A 719 -15.22 5.45 18.66
CA THR A 719 -15.45 5.53 20.12
C THR A 719 -15.37 6.95 20.68
N ARG A 720 -15.02 7.93 19.88
CA ARG A 720 -15.01 9.31 20.31
C ARG A 720 -16.31 10.00 19.94
N PRO A 721 -17.10 10.53 20.91
CA PRO A 721 -18.20 11.41 20.57
C PRO A 721 -17.63 12.62 19.81
N LEU A 722 -18.13 12.87 18.62
CA LEU A 722 -17.94 14.14 17.95
C LEU A 722 -18.54 15.19 18.87
N GLY A 723 -17.69 15.85 19.64
CA GLY A 723 -18.05 16.89 20.61
C GLY A 723 -18.67 18.11 19.97
#